data_2d1578458b73540825a69b0cd25daa58
#
_entry.id   2d1578458b73540825a69b0cd25daa58
#
_cell.length_a   1.000
_cell.length_b   1.000
_cell.length_c   1.000
_cell.angle_alpha   90.00
_cell.angle_beta   90.00
_cell.angle_gamma   90.00
#
_symmetry.space_group_name_H-M   'P 1'
#
loop_
_entity.id
_entity.type
_entity.pdbx_description
1 polymer ?
#
loop_
_entity_poly.entity_id
_entity_poly.type
_entity_poly.pdbx_seq_one_letter_code
_entity_poly.pdbx_strand_id
1 'polypeptide(L)'
;MTEVASSIVHDVLGPRLQDVDQPIVDYIVNVLADEDFDFGDDGDGAFEAIGELLVGAECVSDFDESRLVCSKLNEKFGKHGLVKAKPTVRSLATPFRMDDGMDEEVAPKKKQEVFDGPILSERDRAKIERRKRKDERQREAEYQMHLAEMEAVRAGMPVVSVSHDSGTGAAFRDIHLENFNVSVGGRELIVDGCITLSFGRHYGLIGRNGTGKTTFLRHLAMHAIDGIPRNCQILHVEQEVAGDDTSALQCVLNTDIERTQLLQEEARLVAQQRELELVSASGKSNGDQNGPNADAIAQRLEEIYKRLVLIDADAAEARAASILAGLSFSPEMQHKATKTFSGGWRMRIALARALYVEPDLLLLDEPTNHLDLHAVLWLESYLVKWPKTFIVVSHAREFLNIVVTDIIHLQGQKLSTYKGDYDAFERTRVEQLKNQQKAFESSERARAHMQAFIDKFRYNAKRASLVQSRIKALDRLGHVDEVVNDPDYKFEFPTPDDRPGPPIISFSDASFGYPGGPLLFRNLNFGIDLDSRIAMVGPNGIGKSTILKLIGGELQPSSGTVFRSAKVRIAVFSQHHVDGLDLSSSPLLYMMRCFPGVPEQKLRAHLGSFGVTGNLALQPMYTLSGGQKSRVAFAKITFKKPHILLLDEPSNHLDLDAVEALIQGLVLFQGGILMVSHDEHLISGSVDELWVVSEGRVSPFNGNFHDYKKILQSS
;
A
#
# COMPACT_ATOMS: atom_id res chain seq x y z
N MET A 1 43.38 -13.29 16.47
CA MET A 1 42.68 -14.49 16.94
C MET A 1 42.66 -15.57 15.89
N THR A 2 42.29 -15.28 14.66
CA THR A 2 42.20 -16.25 13.53
C THR A 2 43.52 -16.97 13.22
N GLU A 3 44.70 -16.32 13.28
CA GLU A 3 45.99 -16.97 13.05
C GLU A 3 46.36 -17.98 14.15
N VAL A 4 46.01 -17.69 15.41
CA VAL A 4 46.27 -18.61 16.53
C VAL A 4 45.29 -19.77 16.49
N ALA A 5 44.02 -19.52 16.16
CA ALA A 5 43.00 -20.56 15.97
C ALA A 5 43.37 -21.48 14.80
N SER A 6 43.81 -20.93 13.69
CA SER A 6 44.30 -21.72 12.53
C SER A 6 45.47 -22.65 12.93
N SER A 7 46.43 -22.13 13.68
CA SER A 7 47.59 -22.92 14.18
C SER A 7 47.13 -24.08 15.08
N ILE A 8 46.17 -23.83 15.98
CA ILE A 8 45.64 -24.86 16.89
C ILE A 8 44.84 -25.94 16.11
N VAL A 9 44.02 -25.54 15.16
CA VAL A 9 43.24 -26.45 14.32
C VAL A 9 44.17 -27.34 13.49
N HIS A 10 45.20 -26.76 12.87
CA HIS A 10 46.24 -27.51 12.14
C HIS A 10 47.06 -28.45 13.03
N ASP A 11 47.31 -28.07 14.28
CA ASP A 11 48.06 -28.91 15.24
C ASP A 11 47.24 -30.09 15.79
N VAL A 12 45.93 -29.94 15.90
CA VAL A 12 45.01 -31.01 16.38
C VAL A 12 44.62 -31.96 15.29
N LEU A 13 44.25 -31.44 14.11
CA LEU A 13 43.78 -32.24 12.97
C LEU A 13 44.93 -32.74 12.11
N GLY A 14 46.07 -32.01 12.04
CA GLY A 14 47.32 -32.47 11.40
C GLY A 14 47.14 -33.03 9.97
N PRO A 15 47.66 -34.25 9.72
CA PRO A 15 47.61 -34.86 8.39
C PRO A 15 46.18 -35.14 7.88
N ARG A 16 45.16 -35.09 8.72
CA ARG A 16 43.73 -35.32 8.37
C ARG A 16 43.13 -34.17 7.55
N LEU A 17 43.82 -33.01 7.51
CA LEU A 17 43.40 -31.85 6.69
C LEU A 17 43.96 -31.86 5.29
N GLN A 18 44.83 -32.85 4.89
CA GLN A 18 45.50 -32.83 3.60
C GLN A 18 44.54 -33.11 2.42
N ASP A 19 43.43 -33.81 2.66
CA ASP A 19 42.45 -34.16 1.65
C ASP A 19 41.14 -33.34 1.78
N VAL A 20 41.12 -32.32 2.64
CA VAL A 20 39.92 -31.50 2.90
C VAL A 20 40.00 -30.16 2.12
N ASP A 21 38.89 -29.78 1.54
CA ASP A 21 38.78 -28.51 0.80
C ASP A 21 39.06 -27.32 1.68
N GLN A 22 39.93 -26.39 1.23
CA GLN A 22 40.36 -25.19 1.95
C GLN A 22 39.20 -24.36 2.50
N PRO A 23 38.08 -24.14 1.79
CA PRO A 23 36.91 -23.42 2.32
C PRO A 23 36.30 -24.03 3.59
N ILE A 24 36.35 -25.35 3.74
CA ILE A 24 35.84 -26.06 4.94
C ILE A 24 36.77 -25.81 6.11
N VAL A 25 38.09 -25.87 5.89
CA VAL A 25 39.07 -25.56 6.91
C VAL A 25 38.96 -24.12 7.40
N ASP A 26 38.81 -23.17 6.46
CA ASP A 26 38.62 -21.75 6.78
C ASP A 26 37.31 -21.52 7.57
N TYR A 27 36.24 -22.25 7.27
CA TYR A 27 35.00 -22.18 8.03
C TYR A 27 35.18 -22.68 9.47
N ILE A 28 35.80 -23.83 9.66
CA ILE A 28 36.09 -24.40 11.00
C ILE A 28 36.93 -23.41 11.82
N VAL A 29 37.98 -22.84 11.23
CA VAL A 29 38.83 -21.84 11.88
C VAL A 29 38.04 -20.59 12.27
N ASN A 30 37.18 -20.08 11.39
CA ASN A 30 36.43 -18.88 11.66
C ASN A 30 35.33 -19.09 12.73
N VAL A 31 34.67 -20.25 12.77
CA VAL A 31 33.72 -20.59 13.83
C VAL A 31 34.40 -20.67 15.21
N LEU A 32 35.55 -21.36 15.29
CA LEU A 32 36.28 -21.53 16.55
C LEU A 32 37.05 -20.28 17.00
N ALA A 33 37.31 -19.34 16.07
CA ALA A 33 38.00 -18.06 16.36
C ALA A 33 37.04 -16.94 16.81
N ASP A 34 35.74 -17.17 16.80
CA ASP A 34 34.74 -16.17 17.22
C ASP A 34 34.89 -15.87 18.72
N GLU A 35 34.93 -14.60 19.07
CA GLU A 35 35.11 -14.16 20.48
C GLU A 35 33.94 -14.53 21.37
N ASP A 36 32.78 -14.77 20.80
CA ASP A 36 31.56 -15.15 21.53
C ASP A 36 31.24 -16.66 21.45
N PHE A 37 32.12 -17.45 20.84
CA PHE A 37 31.92 -18.91 20.72
C PHE A 37 32.06 -19.61 22.08
N ASP A 38 31.02 -20.38 22.47
CA ASP A 38 31.01 -21.18 23.68
C ASP A 38 31.35 -22.64 23.35
N PHE A 39 32.52 -23.09 23.80
CA PHE A 39 32.98 -24.45 23.62
C PHE A 39 32.16 -25.52 24.40
N GLY A 40 31.33 -25.08 25.34
CA GLY A 40 30.54 -25.99 26.19
C GLY A 40 31.40 -26.74 27.21
N ASP A 41 30.77 -27.63 28.02
CA ASP A 41 31.47 -28.51 28.90
C ASP A 41 32.13 -29.65 28.09
N ASP A 42 33.47 -29.86 28.31
CA ASP A 42 34.27 -30.89 27.60
C ASP A 42 34.29 -30.79 26.07
N GLY A 43 33.93 -29.65 25.47
CA GLY A 43 33.94 -29.45 24.04
C GLY A 43 32.62 -29.81 23.33
N ASP A 44 31.51 -30.02 24.06
CA ASP A 44 30.20 -30.34 23.51
C ASP A 44 29.66 -29.21 22.59
N GLY A 45 29.91 -27.91 22.90
CA GLY A 45 29.55 -26.79 22.03
C GLY A 45 30.33 -26.80 20.70
N ALA A 46 31.61 -27.18 20.74
CA ALA A 46 32.38 -27.36 19.51
C ALA A 46 31.88 -28.57 18.71
N PHE A 47 31.48 -29.65 19.37
CA PHE A 47 30.91 -30.82 18.71
C PHE A 47 29.57 -30.51 18.01
N GLU A 48 28.68 -29.74 18.67
CA GLU A 48 27.42 -29.31 18.04
C GLU A 48 27.65 -28.41 16.81
N ALA A 49 28.68 -27.55 16.84
CA ALA A 49 28.96 -26.59 15.78
C ALA A 49 29.69 -27.21 14.56
N ILE A 50 30.66 -28.09 14.79
CA ILE A 50 31.54 -28.59 13.73
C ILE A 50 31.60 -30.12 13.64
N GLY A 51 30.94 -30.86 14.54
CA GLY A 51 31.04 -32.32 14.61
C GLY A 51 30.53 -33.02 13.35
N GLU A 52 29.38 -32.61 12.82
CA GLU A 52 28.85 -33.14 11.56
C GLU A 52 29.72 -32.79 10.35
N LEU A 53 30.33 -31.62 10.35
CA LEU A 53 31.24 -31.16 9.30
C LEU A 53 32.54 -31.97 9.27
N LEU A 54 33.09 -32.33 10.43
CA LEU A 54 34.30 -33.14 10.56
C LEU A 54 34.08 -34.58 10.04
N VAL A 55 32.90 -35.14 10.25
CA VAL A 55 32.50 -36.46 9.73
C VAL A 55 32.20 -36.38 8.24
N GLY A 56 31.45 -35.35 7.80
CA GLY A 56 31.08 -35.16 6.40
C GLY A 56 32.26 -34.81 5.48
N ALA A 57 33.33 -34.18 6.03
CA ALA A 57 34.58 -33.91 5.33
C ALA A 57 35.62 -35.05 5.42
N GLU A 58 35.23 -36.25 5.90
CA GLU A 58 36.07 -37.41 6.10
C GLU A 58 37.33 -37.17 6.96
N CYS A 59 37.33 -36.09 7.78
CA CYS A 59 38.41 -35.79 8.73
C CYS A 59 38.50 -36.81 9.87
N VAL A 60 37.36 -37.41 10.20
CA VAL A 60 37.19 -38.41 11.27
C VAL A 60 36.22 -39.49 10.80
N SER A 61 36.45 -40.73 11.30
CA SER A 61 35.68 -41.90 10.83
C SER A 61 34.31 -42.02 11.43
N ASP A 62 34.11 -41.56 12.70
CA ASP A 62 32.87 -41.71 13.44
C ASP A 62 32.57 -40.47 14.31
N PHE A 63 31.30 -40.33 14.72
CA PHE A 63 30.88 -39.24 15.63
C PHE A 63 31.55 -39.30 17.00
N ASP A 64 31.94 -40.50 17.50
CA ASP A 64 32.67 -40.66 18.77
C ASP A 64 34.11 -40.11 18.63
N GLU A 65 34.76 -40.34 17.49
CA GLU A 65 36.08 -39.74 17.18
C GLU A 65 36.00 -38.20 17.01
N SER A 66 34.93 -37.73 16.39
CA SER A 66 34.66 -36.28 16.25
C SER A 66 34.53 -35.60 17.61
N ARG A 67 33.83 -36.22 18.54
CA ARG A 67 33.71 -35.74 19.94
C ARG A 67 35.03 -35.66 20.67
N LEU A 68 35.89 -36.63 20.46
CA LEU A 68 37.21 -36.70 21.05
C LEU A 68 38.17 -35.63 20.46
N VAL A 69 38.00 -35.29 19.21
CA VAL A 69 38.73 -34.19 18.54
C VAL A 69 38.24 -32.84 19.06
N CYS A 70 36.92 -32.63 19.18
CA CYS A 70 36.35 -31.42 19.75
C CYS A 70 36.76 -31.17 21.21
N SER A 71 36.85 -32.21 22.03
CA SER A 71 37.39 -32.14 23.41
C SER A 71 38.87 -31.71 23.42
N LYS A 72 39.70 -32.27 22.54
CA LYS A 72 41.10 -31.85 22.41
C LYS A 72 41.28 -30.40 21.91
N LEU A 73 40.37 -29.95 21.01
CA LEU A 73 40.33 -28.55 20.58
C LEU A 73 40.00 -27.66 21.75
N ASN A 74 38.96 -27.96 22.54
CA ASN A 74 38.60 -27.22 23.75
C ASN A 74 39.78 -27.10 24.75
N GLU A 75 40.49 -28.23 24.99
CA GLU A 75 41.68 -28.25 25.90
C GLU A 75 42.79 -27.32 25.39
N LYS A 76 43.11 -27.34 24.09
CA LYS A 76 44.15 -26.51 23.50
C LYS A 76 43.78 -25.03 23.44
N PHE A 77 42.52 -24.71 23.06
CA PHE A 77 42.00 -23.33 23.11
C PHE A 77 41.99 -22.80 24.54
N GLY A 78 41.67 -23.64 25.55
CA GLY A 78 41.75 -23.30 26.96
C GLY A 78 43.16 -22.97 27.42
N LYS A 79 44.19 -23.75 26.98
CA LYS A 79 45.59 -23.49 27.29
C LYS A 79 46.11 -22.16 26.72
N HIS A 80 45.56 -21.69 25.62
CA HIS A 80 45.88 -20.41 25.00
C HIS A 80 45.02 -19.26 25.53
N GLY A 81 44.15 -19.48 26.54
CA GLY A 81 43.32 -18.46 27.16
C GLY A 81 42.20 -17.92 26.29
N LEU A 82 41.81 -18.65 25.24
CA LEU A 82 40.77 -18.26 24.26
C LEU A 82 39.37 -18.75 24.66
N VAL A 83 39.24 -19.63 25.67
CA VAL A 83 38.01 -20.12 26.22
C VAL A 83 37.57 -19.25 27.41
N LYS A 84 36.38 -18.66 27.38
CA LYS A 84 35.83 -17.87 28.51
C LYS A 84 35.56 -18.81 29.69
N ALA A 85 36.19 -18.53 30.87
CA ALA A 85 35.92 -19.27 32.10
C ALA A 85 34.48 -19.00 32.58
N LYS A 86 33.68 -20.06 32.80
CA LYS A 86 32.34 -19.93 33.39
C LYS A 86 32.42 -19.29 34.76
N PRO A 87 31.51 -18.36 35.14
CA PRO A 87 31.44 -17.86 36.50
C PRO A 87 31.10 -19.02 37.45
N THR A 88 31.91 -19.24 38.42
CA THR A 88 31.74 -20.27 39.47
C THR A 88 30.43 -20.08 40.20
N VAL A 89 29.50 -21.02 40.05
CA VAL A 89 28.26 -21.08 40.82
C VAL A 89 28.63 -21.25 42.30
N ARG A 90 28.32 -20.26 43.13
CA ARG A 90 28.45 -20.36 44.59
C ARG A 90 27.38 -21.31 45.10
N SER A 91 27.75 -22.51 45.53
CA SER A 91 26.88 -23.42 46.23
C SER A 91 26.54 -22.87 47.62
N LEU A 92 25.25 -22.80 47.96
CA LEU A 92 24.78 -22.47 49.31
C LEU A 92 25.15 -23.57 50.29
N ALA A 93 25.84 -23.20 51.34
CA ALA A 93 26.40 -24.14 52.33
C ALA A 93 25.37 -24.75 53.32
N THR A 94 24.10 -24.36 53.26
CA THR A 94 23.05 -24.94 54.14
C THR A 94 21.71 -25.04 53.43
N PRO A 95 21.02 -26.19 53.52
CA PRO A 95 19.67 -26.35 52.97
C PRO A 95 18.63 -25.62 53.84
N PHE A 96 17.79 -24.77 53.24
CA PHE A 96 16.67 -24.11 53.90
C PHE A 96 15.50 -25.07 53.98
N ARG A 97 15.03 -25.42 55.17
CA ARG A 97 13.81 -26.18 55.38
C ARG A 97 12.58 -25.24 55.30
N MET A 98 11.66 -25.55 54.42
CA MET A 98 10.31 -24.99 54.43
C MET A 98 9.48 -25.76 55.48
N ASP A 99 9.48 -25.25 56.69
CA ASP A 99 8.43 -25.47 57.68
C ASP A 99 8.75 -24.58 58.90
N ASP A 100 7.95 -23.55 59.07
CA ASP A 100 7.55 -22.92 60.32
C ASP A 100 7.09 -21.48 60.06
N GLY A 101 5.83 -21.22 60.37
CA GLY A 101 5.30 -19.87 60.47
C GLY A 101 3.92 -19.66 59.86
N MET A 102 2.91 -20.27 60.49
CA MET A 102 1.51 -19.83 60.36
C MET A 102 1.35 -18.46 61.07
N ASP A 103 0.37 -17.69 60.50
CA ASP A 103 -0.34 -16.57 61.10
C ASP A 103 0.31 -15.17 61.08
N GLU A 104 -0.14 -14.40 60.07
CA GLU A 104 -0.70 -13.05 60.32
C GLU A 104 -1.42 -12.53 59.04
N GLU A 105 -2.70 -12.19 59.21
CA GLU A 105 -3.56 -11.59 58.22
C GLU A 105 -3.05 -10.21 57.81
N VAL A 106 -2.72 -10.05 56.51
CA VAL A 106 -2.60 -8.71 55.89
C VAL A 106 -3.23 -8.75 54.49
N ALA A 107 -4.12 -7.77 54.25
CA ALA A 107 -4.93 -7.54 53.06
C ALA A 107 -4.16 -7.62 51.72
N PRO A 108 -4.85 -7.98 50.58
CA PRO A 108 -4.19 -8.29 49.32
C PRO A 108 -3.67 -7.02 48.63
N LYS A 109 -2.38 -6.79 48.68
CA LYS A 109 -1.69 -5.92 47.75
C LYS A 109 -1.54 -6.63 46.41
N LYS A 110 -2.03 -6.00 45.36
CA LYS A 110 -1.87 -6.42 43.95
C LYS A 110 -0.40 -6.79 43.70
N LYS A 111 -0.15 -8.05 43.39
CA LYS A 111 1.14 -8.51 42.87
C LYS A 111 1.34 -7.90 41.48
N GLN A 112 2.22 -6.92 41.37
CA GLN A 112 2.92 -6.67 40.14
C GLN A 112 3.89 -7.83 39.93
N GLU A 113 3.68 -8.61 38.86
CA GLU A 113 4.67 -9.56 38.40
C GLU A 113 5.88 -8.77 37.89
N VAL A 114 6.90 -8.71 38.74
CA VAL A 114 8.23 -8.19 38.38
C VAL A 114 8.90 -9.31 37.56
N PHE A 115 9.04 -9.06 36.28
CA PHE A 115 9.84 -9.88 35.38
C PHE A 115 11.32 -9.71 35.79
N ASP A 116 11.89 -10.71 36.47
CA ASP A 116 13.30 -10.77 36.84
C ASP A 116 14.14 -11.12 35.58
N GLY A 117 14.38 -10.12 34.73
CA GLY A 117 15.46 -10.16 33.76
C GLY A 117 16.79 -9.86 34.47
N PRO A 118 17.93 -10.29 33.94
CA PRO A 118 19.23 -10.06 34.57
C PRO A 118 19.41 -8.58 34.89
N ILE A 119 19.80 -8.25 36.13
CA ILE A 119 20.00 -6.88 36.61
C ILE A 119 21.18 -6.31 35.83
N LEU A 120 20.88 -5.69 34.69
CA LEU A 120 21.88 -4.95 33.90
C LEU A 120 22.44 -3.79 34.71
N SER A 121 23.75 -3.66 34.75
CA SER A 121 24.41 -2.53 35.42
C SER A 121 23.93 -1.20 34.80
N GLU A 122 23.97 -0.10 35.59
CA GLU A 122 23.59 1.23 35.06
C GLU A 122 24.40 1.62 33.82
N ARG A 123 25.65 1.16 33.73
CA ARG A 123 26.57 1.37 32.59
C ARG A 123 26.05 0.61 31.34
N ASP A 124 25.55 -0.61 31.50
CA ASP A 124 25.05 -1.41 30.41
C ASP A 124 23.68 -0.88 29.92
N ARG A 125 22.82 -0.43 30.85
CA ARG A 125 21.57 0.27 30.50
C ARG A 125 21.86 1.54 29.71
N ALA A 126 22.82 2.37 30.13
CA ALA A 126 23.22 3.58 29.42
C ALA A 126 23.81 3.26 28.02
N LYS A 127 24.56 2.16 27.89
CA LYS A 127 25.16 1.72 26.62
C LYS A 127 24.08 1.24 25.64
N ILE A 128 23.13 0.45 26.14
CA ILE A 128 21.96 -0.01 25.34
C ILE A 128 21.10 1.19 24.90
N GLU A 129 20.87 2.14 25.79
CA GLU A 129 20.09 3.34 25.47
C GLU A 129 20.78 4.24 24.44
N ARG A 130 22.12 4.39 24.55
CA ARG A 130 22.90 5.11 23.51
C ARG A 130 22.87 4.41 22.16
N ARG A 131 22.92 3.07 22.13
CA ARG A 131 22.80 2.28 20.90
C ARG A 131 21.41 2.44 20.30
N LYS A 132 20.34 2.32 21.11
CA LYS A 132 18.96 2.55 20.65
C LYS A 132 18.76 3.95 20.05
N ARG A 133 19.26 5.00 20.73
CA ARG A 133 19.19 6.39 20.20
C ARG A 133 19.99 6.58 18.92
N LYS A 134 21.12 5.89 18.75
CA LYS A 134 21.91 5.92 17.51
C LYS A 134 21.14 5.24 16.36
N ASP A 135 20.56 4.08 16.62
CA ASP A 135 19.77 3.33 15.63
C ASP A 135 18.47 4.07 15.25
N GLU A 136 17.88 4.81 16.19
CA GLU A 136 16.72 5.69 15.91
C GLU A 136 17.10 6.86 15.00
N ARG A 137 18.21 7.55 15.31
CA ARG A 137 18.71 8.67 14.48
C ARG A 137 19.10 8.20 13.07
N GLN A 138 19.69 7.02 12.96
CA GLN A 138 20.05 6.47 11.65
C GLN A 138 18.81 6.16 10.82
N ARG A 139 17.79 5.52 11.40
CA ARG A 139 16.52 5.24 10.72
C ARG A 139 15.77 6.51 10.31
N GLU A 140 15.79 7.51 11.18
CA GLU A 140 15.17 8.80 10.88
C GLU A 140 15.91 9.54 9.74
N ALA A 141 17.25 9.47 9.70
CA ALA A 141 18.04 10.02 8.60
C ALA A 141 17.76 9.29 7.27
N GLU A 142 17.68 7.96 7.27
CA GLU A 142 17.32 7.17 6.09
C GLU A 142 15.90 7.51 5.58
N TYR A 143 14.97 7.72 6.49
CA TYR A 143 13.61 8.16 6.14
C TYR A 143 13.59 9.56 5.52
N GLN A 144 14.36 10.52 6.06
CA GLN A 144 14.47 11.87 5.50
C GLN A 144 15.11 11.85 4.11
N MET A 145 16.12 11.02 3.89
CA MET A 145 16.70 10.83 2.56
C MET A 145 15.69 10.28 1.57
N HIS A 146 14.89 9.30 1.98
CA HIS A 146 13.82 8.76 1.13
C HIS A 146 12.75 9.81 0.80
N LEU A 147 12.36 10.66 1.75
CA LEU A 147 11.43 11.77 1.49
C LEU A 147 12.01 12.76 0.47
N ALA A 148 13.29 13.14 0.63
CA ALA A 148 13.95 14.05 -0.30
C ALA A 148 14.06 13.45 -1.72
N GLU A 149 14.31 12.16 -1.83
CA GLU A 149 14.31 11.44 -3.11
C GLU A 149 12.91 11.44 -3.77
N MET A 150 11.86 11.20 -2.97
CA MET A 150 10.47 11.26 -3.45
C MET A 150 10.09 12.68 -3.90
N GLU A 151 10.52 13.71 -3.20
CA GLU A 151 10.31 15.12 -3.61
C GLU A 151 11.04 15.46 -4.90
N ALA A 152 12.27 14.98 -5.07
CA ALA A 152 13.04 15.16 -6.31
C ALA A 152 12.35 14.50 -7.52
N VAL A 153 11.81 13.28 -7.33
CA VAL A 153 11.02 12.59 -8.35
C VAL A 153 9.75 13.37 -8.68
N ARG A 154 9.08 13.94 -7.68
CA ARG A 154 7.89 14.81 -7.87
C ARG A 154 8.21 16.05 -8.67
N ALA A 155 9.32 16.71 -8.38
CA ALA A 155 9.75 17.92 -9.09
C ALA A 155 10.09 17.66 -10.58
N GLY A 156 10.47 16.43 -10.92
CA GLY A 156 10.77 16.00 -12.30
C GLY A 156 9.54 15.61 -13.12
N MET A 157 8.34 15.61 -12.56
CA MET A 157 7.13 15.25 -13.31
C MET A 157 6.69 16.36 -14.27
N PRO A 158 6.23 16.00 -15.49
CA PRO A 158 5.75 16.98 -16.45
C PRO A 158 4.54 17.75 -15.89
N VAL A 159 4.60 19.08 -16.00
CA VAL A 159 3.48 19.96 -15.66
C VAL A 159 2.32 19.71 -16.63
N VAL A 160 1.12 19.57 -16.09
CA VAL A 160 -0.11 19.43 -16.88
C VAL A 160 -0.31 20.67 -17.74
N SER A 161 -0.07 20.56 -19.03
CA SER A 161 -0.27 21.67 -20.00
C SER A 161 -0.79 21.12 -21.33
N VAL A 162 -1.70 21.87 -21.95
CA VAL A 162 -2.19 21.58 -23.31
C VAL A 162 -1.43 22.48 -24.29
N SER A 163 -0.83 21.90 -25.33
CA SER A 163 -0.50 22.60 -26.54
C SER A 163 -1.39 22.07 -27.67
N HIS A 164 -2.26 22.91 -28.20
CA HIS A 164 -3.03 22.64 -29.41
C HIS A 164 -2.18 22.74 -30.66
N ASP A 165 -0.99 22.19 -30.64
CA ASP A 165 -0.15 22.14 -31.83
C ASP A 165 -0.80 21.15 -32.80
N SER A 166 -1.66 21.72 -33.66
CA SER A 166 -2.32 21.03 -34.75
C SER A 166 -1.31 20.71 -35.85
N GLY A 167 -0.31 19.94 -35.53
CA GLY A 167 0.49 19.22 -36.51
C GLY A 167 -0.44 18.25 -37.20
N THR A 168 -0.72 18.52 -38.47
CA THR A 168 -1.52 17.77 -39.44
C THR A 168 -1.61 16.28 -39.10
N GLY A 169 -2.80 15.90 -38.61
CA GLY A 169 -3.20 14.62 -38.12
C GLY A 169 -2.75 13.39 -38.89
N ALA A 170 -1.77 12.72 -38.37
CA ALA A 170 -1.81 11.28 -38.39
C ALA A 170 -2.64 10.86 -37.16
N ALA A 171 -3.88 10.44 -37.39
CA ALA A 171 -4.73 9.92 -36.34
C ALA A 171 -3.97 8.83 -35.60
N PHE A 172 -3.72 9.04 -34.32
CA PHE A 172 -3.15 8.07 -33.41
C PHE A 172 -4.02 6.82 -33.47
N ARG A 173 -3.49 5.71 -33.96
CA ARG A 173 -4.31 4.51 -34.08
C ARG A 173 -4.08 3.58 -32.90
N ASP A 174 -2.87 3.13 -32.65
CA ASP A 174 -2.60 2.18 -31.58
C ASP A 174 -1.18 2.41 -31.05
N ILE A 175 -0.98 2.18 -29.76
CA ILE A 175 0.34 2.23 -29.12
C ILE A 175 0.78 0.78 -28.88
N HIS A 176 1.89 0.40 -29.49
CA HIS A 176 2.50 -0.92 -29.33
C HIS A 176 3.76 -0.77 -28.49
N LEU A 177 3.75 -1.36 -27.31
CA LEU A 177 4.89 -1.42 -26.41
C LEU A 177 5.38 -2.85 -26.34
N GLU A 178 6.61 -3.10 -26.80
CA GLU A 178 7.17 -4.44 -26.88
C GLU A 178 8.52 -4.49 -26.15
N ASN A 179 8.76 -5.60 -25.44
CA ASN A 179 10.04 -5.94 -24.82
C ASN A 179 10.62 -4.83 -23.90
N PHE A 180 9.77 -4.20 -23.11
CA PHE A 180 10.21 -3.19 -22.18
C PHE A 180 10.36 -3.74 -20.76
N ASN A 181 11.33 -3.16 -20.02
CA ASN A 181 11.59 -3.48 -18.63
C ASN A 181 11.39 -2.24 -17.76
N VAL A 182 10.75 -2.41 -16.61
CA VAL A 182 10.60 -1.35 -15.62
C VAL A 182 11.24 -1.80 -14.31
N SER A 183 12.22 -1.05 -13.84
CA SER A 183 12.92 -1.33 -12.57
C SER A 183 13.02 -0.06 -11.71
N VAL A 184 12.97 -0.24 -10.40
CA VAL A 184 13.12 0.84 -9.41
C VAL A 184 14.03 0.37 -8.28
N GLY A 185 15.06 1.15 -7.98
CA GLY A 185 15.97 0.86 -6.88
C GLY A 185 16.66 -0.52 -6.98
N GLY A 186 16.91 -1.00 -8.19
CA GLY A 186 17.52 -2.33 -8.43
C GLY A 186 16.54 -3.50 -8.35
N ARG A 187 15.23 -3.24 -8.12
CA ARG A 187 14.18 -4.26 -8.17
C ARG A 187 13.46 -4.19 -9.51
N GLU A 188 13.42 -5.29 -10.23
CA GLU A 188 12.64 -5.44 -11.45
C GLU A 188 11.15 -5.56 -11.11
N LEU A 189 10.33 -4.71 -11.73
CA LEU A 189 8.87 -4.67 -11.55
C LEU A 189 8.15 -5.29 -12.75
N ILE A 190 8.64 -5.03 -13.96
CA ILE A 190 8.13 -5.60 -15.21
C ILE A 190 9.31 -6.07 -16.01
N VAL A 191 9.25 -7.31 -16.52
CA VAL A 191 10.27 -7.94 -17.34
C VAL A 191 9.63 -8.41 -18.64
N ASP A 192 10.26 -8.06 -19.79
CA ASP A 192 9.79 -8.40 -21.14
C ASP A 192 8.30 -8.04 -21.35
N GLY A 193 7.90 -6.84 -20.89
CA GLY A 193 6.53 -6.37 -21.00
C GLY A 193 6.12 -6.17 -22.46
N CYS A 194 4.95 -6.69 -22.84
CA CYS A 194 4.33 -6.46 -24.14
C CYS A 194 2.89 -6.03 -23.94
N ILE A 195 2.51 -4.87 -24.48
CA ILE A 195 1.16 -4.33 -24.38
C ILE A 195 0.77 -3.60 -25.66
N THR A 196 -0.47 -3.76 -26.07
CA THR A 196 -1.06 -3.00 -27.16
C THR A 196 -2.24 -2.22 -26.64
N LEU A 197 -2.19 -0.90 -26.77
CA LEU A 197 -3.26 0.01 -26.40
C LEU A 197 -3.95 0.49 -27.68
N SER A 198 -5.15 0.01 -27.94
CA SER A 198 -5.94 0.42 -29.10
C SER A 198 -6.71 1.70 -28.83
N PHE A 199 -6.79 2.58 -29.80
CA PHE A 199 -7.46 3.86 -29.68
C PHE A 199 -8.95 3.69 -29.33
N GLY A 200 -9.44 4.52 -28.40
CA GLY A 200 -10.82 4.51 -27.94
C GLY A 200 -11.18 3.33 -27.04
N ARG A 201 -10.20 2.55 -26.57
CA ARG A 201 -10.40 1.50 -25.59
C ARG A 201 -10.10 1.96 -24.18
N HIS A 202 -10.80 1.38 -23.22
CA HIS A 202 -10.74 1.70 -21.81
C HIS A 202 -10.12 0.53 -21.04
N TYR A 203 -8.91 0.75 -20.50
CA TYR A 203 -8.14 -0.30 -19.85
C TYR A 203 -8.16 -0.18 -18.33
N GLY A 204 -8.48 -1.28 -17.64
CA GLY A 204 -8.28 -1.41 -16.20
C GLY A 204 -6.95 -2.08 -15.88
N LEU A 205 -6.03 -1.40 -15.19
CA LEU A 205 -4.76 -1.99 -14.75
C LEU A 205 -4.92 -2.56 -13.35
N ILE A 206 -4.85 -3.88 -13.26
CA ILE A 206 -5.07 -4.65 -12.04
C ILE A 206 -3.78 -5.36 -11.62
N GLY A 207 -3.59 -5.50 -10.32
CA GLY A 207 -2.46 -6.22 -9.71
C GLY A 207 -2.39 -5.91 -8.23
N ARG A 208 -1.65 -6.74 -7.49
CA ARG A 208 -1.47 -6.55 -6.04
C ARG A 208 -0.77 -5.24 -5.72
N ASN A 209 -0.96 -4.76 -4.49
CA ASN A 209 -0.25 -3.59 -4.01
C ASN A 209 1.26 -3.84 -3.93
N GLY A 210 2.05 -2.85 -4.40
CA GLY A 210 3.51 -2.96 -4.45
C GLY A 210 4.07 -3.71 -5.66
N THR A 211 3.25 -4.11 -6.64
CA THR A 211 3.72 -4.72 -7.91
C THR A 211 4.26 -3.72 -8.91
N GLY A 212 4.05 -2.41 -8.68
CA GLY A 212 4.59 -1.36 -9.56
C GLY A 212 3.58 -0.72 -10.51
N LYS A 213 2.26 -0.82 -10.26
CA LYS A 213 1.21 -0.20 -11.10
C LYS A 213 1.43 1.31 -11.30
N THR A 214 1.51 2.06 -10.21
CA THR A 214 1.77 3.52 -10.23
C THR A 214 3.08 3.86 -10.91
N THR A 215 4.14 3.07 -10.67
CA THR A 215 5.44 3.24 -11.31
C THR A 215 5.35 3.04 -12.83
N PHE A 216 4.62 2.04 -13.27
CA PHE A 216 4.39 1.81 -14.70
C PHE A 216 3.65 2.99 -15.34
N LEU A 217 2.58 3.50 -14.69
CA LEU A 217 1.86 4.70 -15.19
C LEU A 217 2.78 5.92 -15.26
N ARG A 218 3.67 6.11 -14.28
CA ARG A 218 4.66 7.20 -14.31
C ARG A 218 5.63 7.08 -15.49
N HIS A 219 6.14 5.87 -15.77
CA HIS A 219 7.03 5.65 -16.91
C HIS A 219 6.33 5.90 -18.25
N LEU A 220 5.04 5.55 -18.36
CA LEU A 220 4.22 5.92 -19.52
C LEU A 220 4.09 7.45 -19.65
N ALA A 221 3.76 8.13 -18.54
CA ALA A 221 3.59 9.59 -18.53
C ALA A 221 4.87 10.37 -18.88
N MET A 222 6.03 9.85 -18.50
CA MET A 222 7.34 10.44 -18.80
C MET A 222 7.88 10.08 -20.19
N HIS A 223 7.15 9.34 -21.01
CA HIS A 223 7.62 8.78 -22.28
C HIS A 223 8.94 7.99 -22.14
N ALA A 224 9.14 7.35 -20.97
CA ALA A 224 10.35 6.61 -20.66
C ALA A 224 10.38 5.20 -21.30
N ILE A 225 9.28 4.76 -21.90
CA ILE A 225 9.15 3.46 -22.57
C ILE A 225 9.20 3.69 -24.08
N ASP A 226 10.07 2.98 -24.75
CA ASP A 226 10.18 3.02 -26.21
C ASP A 226 8.90 2.48 -26.86
N GLY A 227 8.49 3.11 -27.98
CA GLY A 227 7.25 2.77 -28.70
C GLY A 227 6.11 3.76 -28.47
N ILE A 228 6.23 4.69 -27.51
CA ILE A 228 5.28 5.78 -27.33
C ILE A 228 5.62 6.91 -28.31
N PRO A 229 4.69 7.31 -29.19
CA PRO A 229 4.93 8.41 -30.09
C PRO A 229 5.07 9.73 -29.35
N ARG A 230 6.04 10.56 -29.74
CA ARG A 230 6.36 11.82 -29.06
C ARG A 230 5.25 12.88 -29.10
N ASN A 231 4.37 12.79 -30.09
CA ASN A 231 3.20 13.68 -30.26
C ASN A 231 1.95 13.18 -29.52
N CYS A 232 2.02 12.03 -28.79
CA CYS A 232 0.93 11.56 -27.95
C CYS A 232 0.86 12.40 -26.69
N GLN A 233 -0.27 13.05 -26.46
CA GLN A 233 -0.51 13.77 -25.23
C GLN A 233 -0.94 12.80 -24.16
N ILE A 234 -0.05 12.53 -23.19
CA ILE A 234 -0.33 11.66 -22.04
C ILE A 234 -0.47 12.53 -20.80
N LEU A 235 -1.52 12.26 -20.03
CA LEU A 235 -1.74 12.96 -18.76
C LEU A 235 -2.00 11.96 -17.65
N HIS A 236 -1.22 12.08 -16.58
CA HIS A 236 -1.31 11.22 -15.40
C HIS A 236 -1.88 12.00 -14.22
N VAL A 237 -2.94 11.45 -13.62
CA VAL A 237 -3.58 11.99 -12.42
C VAL A 237 -3.18 11.12 -11.23
N GLU A 238 -2.21 11.58 -10.47
CA GLU A 238 -1.70 10.88 -9.28
C GLU A 238 -1.66 11.80 -8.06
N GLN A 239 -1.53 13.11 -8.26
CA GLN A 239 -1.23 14.06 -7.19
C GLN A 239 -2.25 15.19 -7.10
N GLU A 240 -2.43 15.69 -5.89
CA GLU A 240 -3.24 16.87 -5.63
C GLU A 240 -2.60 18.15 -6.22
N VAL A 241 -3.44 19.10 -6.61
CA VAL A 241 -3.00 20.42 -7.06
C VAL A 241 -2.38 21.19 -5.89
N ALA A 242 -1.31 21.94 -6.15
CA ALA A 242 -0.75 22.85 -5.16
C ALA A 242 -1.80 23.90 -4.74
N GLY A 243 -1.87 24.17 -3.44
CA GLY A 243 -2.80 25.19 -2.92
C GLY A 243 -2.24 26.60 -3.17
N ASP A 244 -2.91 27.37 -4.00
CA ASP A 244 -2.60 28.76 -4.29
C ASP A 244 -3.83 29.68 -4.12
N ASP A 245 -3.71 30.95 -4.51
CA ASP A 245 -4.79 31.94 -4.42
C ASP A 245 -5.76 31.89 -5.60
N THR A 246 -5.53 31.02 -6.62
CA THR A 246 -6.41 30.89 -7.77
C THR A 246 -7.68 30.11 -7.37
N SER A 247 -8.84 30.48 -7.95
CA SER A 247 -10.07 29.74 -7.73
C SER A 247 -10.03 28.36 -8.39
N ALA A 248 -10.84 27.42 -7.88
CA ALA A 248 -10.92 26.09 -8.45
C ALA A 248 -11.27 26.11 -9.95
N LEU A 249 -12.23 26.94 -10.36
CA LEU A 249 -12.62 27.12 -11.74
C LEU A 249 -11.45 27.68 -12.58
N GLN A 250 -10.78 28.73 -12.11
CA GLN A 250 -9.64 29.32 -12.79
C GLN A 250 -8.46 28.34 -12.89
N CYS A 251 -8.23 27.52 -11.88
CA CYS A 251 -7.21 26.48 -11.88
C CYS A 251 -7.44 25.44 -13.01
N VAL A 252 -8.69 25.09 -13.28
CA VAL A 252 -9.05 24.20 -14.39
C VAL A 252 -8.86 24.90 -15.72
N LEU A 253 -9.32 26.14 -15.85
CA LEU A 253 -9.21 26.93 -17.09
C LEU A 253 -7.75 27.24 -17.47
N ASN A 254 -6.89 27.52 -16.50
CA ASN A 254 -5.46 27.80 -16.71
C ASN A 254 -4.68 26.58 -17.25
N THR A 255 -5.28 25.40 -17.25
CA THR A 255 -4.66 24.21 -17.85
C THR A 255 -4.59 24.33 -19.38
N ASP A 256 -5.52 25.05 -20.00
CA ASP A 256 -5.47 25.41 -21.40
C ASP A 256 -4.55 26.64 -21.59
N ILE A 257 -3.28 26.38 -21.88
CA ILE A 257 -2.25 27.40 -22.03
C ILE A 257 -2.53 28.24 -23.24
N GLU A 258 -2.94 27.64 -24.36
CA GLU A 258 -3.20 28.40 -25.61
C GLU A 258 -4.33 29.38 -25.40
N ARG A 259 -5.45 28.97 -24.85
CA ARG A 259 -6.56 29.86 -24.50
C ARG A 259 -6.11 30.96 -23.55
N THR A 260 -5.36 30.63 -22.51
CA THR A 260 -4.90 31.62 -21.53
C THR A 260 -3.96 32.65 -22.15
N GLN A 261 -3.04 32.22 -23.01
CA GLN A 261 -2.12 33.11 -23.74
C GLN A 261 -2.87 34.03 -24.72
N LEU A 262 -3.81 33.46 -25.48
CA LEU A 262 -4.61 34.25 -26.43
C LEU A 262 -5.45 35.33 -25.72
N LEU A 263 -6.09 34.98 -24.58
CA LEU A 263 -6.86 35.95 -23.79
C LEU A 263 -5.97 37.05 -23.15
N GLN A 264 -4.76 36.69 -22.72
CA GLN A 264 -3.79 37.66 -22.20
C GLN A 264 -3.28 38.58 -23.32
N GLU A 265 -3.00 38.04 -24.51
CA GLU A 265 -2.60 38.80 -25.68
C GLU A 265 -3.71 39.74 -26.14
N GLU A 266 -4.96 39.24 -26.18
CA GLU A 266 -6.17 40.03 -26.45
C GLU A 266 -6.27 41.23 -25.50
N ALA A 267 -6.24 40.96 -24.18
CA ALA A 267 -6.34 41.99 -23.15
C ALA A 267 -5.24 43.07 -23.30
N ARG A 268 -4.00 42.64 -23.64
CA ARG A 268 -2.87 43.52 -23.88
C ARG A 268 -3.09 44.38 -25.12
N LEU A 269 -3.52 43.78 -26.23
CA LEU A 269 -3.74 44.49 -27.49
C LEU A 269 -4.91 45.49 -27.40
N VAL A 270 -6.01 45.08 -26.71
CA VAL A 270 -7.15 45.99 -26.45
C VAL A 270 -6.73 47.16 -25.55
N ALA A 271 -5.87 46.96 -24.55
CA ALA A 271 -5.33 48.05 -23.75
C ALA A 271 -4.48 49.00 -24.59
N GLN A 272 -3.61 48.48 -25.46
CA GLN A 272 -2.82 49.27 -26.40
C GLN A 272 -3.67 50.07 -27.40
N GLN A 273 -4.74 49.45 -27.91
CA GLN A 273 -5.68 50.14 -28.82
C GLN A 273 -6.37 51.31 -28.10
N ARG A 274 -6.84 51.12 -26.85
CA ARG A 274 -7.44 52.18 -26.03
C ARG A 274 -6.45 53.33 -25.75
N GLU A 275 -5.19 53.04 -25.48
CA GLU A 275 -4.15 54.05 -25.30
C GLU A 275 -3.93 54.85 -26.59
N LEU A 276 -3.86 54.19 -27.74
CA LEU A 276 -3.75 54.85 -29.04
C LEU A 276 -4.96 55.74 -29.36
N GLU A 277 -6.16 55.28 -29.03
CA GLU A 277 -7.39 56.08 -29.18
C GLU A 277 -7.41 57.29 -28.25
N LEU A 278 -6.96 57.19 -27.02
CA LEU A 278 -6.84 58.30 -26.06
C LEU A 278 -5.78 59.32 -26.51
N VAL A 279 -4.65 58.84 -27.04
CA VAL A 279 -3.59 59.73 -27.60
C VAL A 279 -4.08 60.47 -28.86
N SER A 280 -4.81 59.81 -29.74
CA SER A 280 -5.41 60.40 -30.92
C SER A 280 -6.49 61.43 -30.56
N ALA A 281 -7.33 61.18 -29.56
CA ALA A 281 -8.36 62.08 -29.03
C ALA A 281 -7.77 63.33 -28.33
N SER A 282 -6.55 63.23 -27.76
CA SER A 282 -5.85 64.37 -27.10
C SER A 282 -5.15 65.38 -28.04
N GLY A 283 -5.23 65.17 -29.34
CA GLY A 283 -4.76 66.19 -30.36
C GLY A 283 -3.24 66.36 -30.40
N LYS A 284 -2.41 65.51 -29.86
CA LYS A 284 -0.95 65.56 -29.88
C LYS A 284 -0.34 64.53 -30.87
N SER A 285 -0.98 64.29 -32.01
CA SER A 285 -0.40 63.41 -33.02
C SER A 285 0.39 64.23 -34.03
N ASN A 286 1.71 64.12 -33.97
CA ASN A 286 2.55 64.40 -35.16
C ASN A 286 2.22 63.29 -36.19
N GLY A 287 1.78 63.77 -37.40
CA GLY A 287 1.29 62.89 -38.45
C GLY A 287 2.21 61.74 -38.81
N ASP A 288 1.63 60.68 -39.32
CA ASP A 288 2.18 59.52 -40.05
C ASP A 288 2.75 58.33 -39.31
N GLN A 289 2.77 58.21 -37.96
CA GLN A 289 3.29 56.98 -37.32
C GLN A 289 2.22 56.07 -36.66
N ASN A 290 0.96 56.53 -36.60
CA ASN A 290 -0.09 55.71 -35.90
C ASN A 290 -0.90 54.81 -36.83
N GLY A 291 -0.87 54.94 -38.13
CA GLY A 291 -1.61 54.15 -39.10
C GLY A 291 -1.17 52.65 -39.13
N PRO A 292 0.11 52.35 -39.36
CA PRO A 292 0.54 50.98 -39.55
C PRO A 292 0.48 50.13 -38.25
N ASN A 293 0.59 50.77 -37.08
CA ASN A 293 0.49 50.02 -35.79
C ASN A 293 -0.96 49.71 -35.42
N ALA A 294 -1.93 50.56 -35.67
CA ALA A 294 -3.34 50.35 -35.41
C ALA A 294 -3.92 49.22 -36.29
N ASP A 295 -3.56 49.23 -37.59
CA ASP A 295 -3.98 48.16 -38.51
C ASP A 295 -3.37 46.80 -38.18
N ALA A 296 -2.11 46.77 -37.75
CA ALA A 296 -1.45 45.54 -37.30
C ALA A 296 -2.09 44.97 -36.04
N ILE A 297 -2.47 45.83 -35.08
CA ILE A 297 -3.20 45.41 -33.86
C ILE A 297 -4.57 44.87 -34.24
N ALA A 298 -5.30 45.53 -35.14
CA ALA A 298 -6.62 45.06 -35.58
C ALA A 298 -6.56 43.68 -36.28
N GLN A 299 -5.57 43.48 -37.17
CA GLN A 299 -5.35 42.20 -37.84
C GLN A 299 -5.02 41.08 -36.85
N ARG A 300 -4.14 41.37 -35.88
CA ARG A 300 -3.78 40.37 -34.86
C ARG A 300 -4.96 40.03 -33.94
N LEU A 301 -5.79 40.99 -33.57
CA LEU A 301 -7.03 40.74 -32.81
C LEU A 301 -8.01 39.86 -33.62
N GLU A 302 -8.14 40.10 -34.92
CA GLU A 302 -8.99 39.25 -35.77
C GLU A 302 -8.47 37.82 -35.84
N GLU A 303 -7.16 37.60 -35.92
CA GLU A 303 -6.56 36.27 -35.86
C GLU A 303 -6.83 35.59 -34.50
N ILE A 304 -6.66 36.34 -33.40
CA ILE A 304 -6.94 35.84 -32.03
C ILE A 304 -8.41 35.44 -31.90
N TYR A 305 -9.36 36.27 -32.35
CA TYR A 305 -10.78 35.95 -32.31
C TYR A 305 -11.11 34.73 -33.15
N LYS A 306 -10.59 34.58 -34.34
CA LYS A 306 -10.74 33.39 -35.17
C LYS A 306 -10.24 32.14 -34.46
N ARG A 307 -9.09 32.26 -33.79
CA ARG A 307 -8.50 31.13 -33.06
C ARG A 307 -9.29 30.80 -31.81
N LEU A 308 -9.76 31.80 -31.03
CA LEU A 308 -10.62 31.58 -29.85
C LEU A 308 -11.96 30.90 -30.23
N VAL A 309 -12.55 31.25 -31.38
CA VAL A 309 -13.75 30.54 -31.88
C VAL A 309 -13.42 29.11 -32.27
N LEU A 310 -12.27 28.83 -32.89
CA LEU A 310 -11.87 27.49 -33.29
C LEU A 310 -11.63 26.57 -32.09
N ILE A 311 -11.13 27.10 -30.95
CA ILE A 311 -10.92 26.31 -29.71
C ILE A 311 -12.15 26.34 -28.79
N ASP A 312 -13.29 26.89 -29.22
CA ASP A 312 -14.53 27.01 -28.46
C ASP A 312 -14.35 27.63 -27.06
N ALA A 313 -13.59 28.75 -27.04
CA ALA A 313 -13.18 29.42 -25.80
C ALA A 313 -14.36 29.95 -24.96
N ASP A 314 -15.51 30.28 -25.61
CA ASP A 314 -16.71 30.77 -24.93
C ASP A 314 -17.44 29.68 -24.13
N ALA A 315 -17.42 28.42 -24.62
CA ALA A 315 -18.01 27.29 -23.91
C ALA A 315 -17.06 26.68 -22.85
N ALA A 316 -15.79 27.09 -22.85
CA ALA A 316 -14.75 26.54 -21.97
C ALA A 316 -15.09 26.67 -20.48
N GLU A 317 -15.60 27.84 -20.06
CA GLU A 317 -15.97 28.12 -18.67
C GLU A 317 -17.17 27.25 -18.24
N ALA A 318 -18.19 27.15 -19.08
CA ALA A 318 -19.36 26.28 -18.81
C ALA A 318 -18.96 24.80 -18.73
N ARG A 319 -18.05 24.34 -19.61
CA ARG A 319 -17.53 22.97 -19.58
C ARG A 319 -16.73 22.71 -18.31
N ALA A 320 -15.83 23.60 -17.90
CA ALA A 320 -15.06 23.50 -16.66
C ALA A 320 -15.98 23.51 -15.43
N ALA A 321 -16.97 24.40 -15.38
CA ALA A 321 -17.96 24.46 -14.31
C ALA A 321 -18.81 23.19 -14.23
N SER A 322 -19.22 22.62 -15.36
CA SER A 322 -19.97 21.36 -15.42
C SER A 322 -19.16 20.18 -14.90
N ILE A 323 -17.88 20.07 -15.24
CA ILE A 323 -16.98 19.02 -14.73
C ILE A 323 -16.81 19.16 -13.21
N LEU A 324 -16.58 20.38 -12.72
CA LEU A 324 -16.46 20.63 -11.27
C LEU A 324 -17.77 20.33 -10.52
N ALA A 325 -18.93 20.70 -11.09
CA ALA A 325 -20.24 20.37 -10.51
C ALA A 325 -20.44 18.86 -10.41
N GLY A 326 -20.08 18.11 -11.45
CA GLY A 326 -20.13 16.64 -11.45
C GLY A 326 -19.22 16.01 -10.38
N LEU A 327 -18.10 16.66 -10.03
CA LEU A 327 -17.24 16.26 -8.94
C LEU A 327 -17.66 16.82 -7.57
N SER A 328 -18.93 17.23 -7.45
CA SER A 328 -19.57 17.72 -6.21
C SER A 328 -19.11 19.10 -5.72
N PHE A 329 -18.53 19.95 -6.61
CA PHE A 329 -18.26 21.35 -6.26
C PHE A 329 -19.51 22.21 -6.42
N SER A 330 -19.98 22.80 -5.34
CA SER A 330 -21.05 23.80 -5.41
C SER A 330 -20.57 25.05 -6.16
N PRO A 331 -21.47 25.86 -6.75
CA PRO A 331 -21.10 27.11 -7.43
C PRO A 331 -20.21 28.04 -6.55
N GLU A 332 -20.49 28.11 -5.26
CA GLU A 332 -19.69 28.88 -4.31
C GLU A 332 -18.27 28.31 -4.14
N MET A 333 -18.15 26.98 -4.11
CA MET A 333 -16.85 26.30 -3.99
C MET A 333 -15.99 26.50 -5.24
N GLN A 334 -16.58 26.56 -6.44
CA GLN A 334 -15.86 26.76 -7.69
C GLN A 334 -15.09 28.08 -7.71
N HIS A 335 -15.56 29.09 -6.97
CA HIS A 335 -14.92 30.42 -6.89
C HIS A 335 -13.98 30.59 -5.69
N LYS A 336 -13.87 29.58 -4.80
CA LYS A 336 -12.95 29.63 -3.66
C LYS A 336 -11.51 29.32 -4.09
N ALA A 337 -10.54 29.94 -3.41
CA ALA A 337 -9.11 29.71 -3.63
C ALA A 337 -8.72 28.25 -3.31
N THR A 338 -7.87 27.64 -4.14
CA THR A 338 -7.46 26.23 -4.02
C THR A 338 -6.77 25.93 -2.69
N LYS A 339 -6.09 26.89 -2.06
CA LYS A 339 -5.47 26.75 -0.73
C LYS A 339 -6.46 26.50 0.40
N THR A 340 -7.74 26.84 0.23
CA THR A 340 -8.77 26.65 1.25
C THR A 340 -9.32 25.22 1.30
N PHE A 341 -8.97 24.41 0.31
CA PHE A 341 -9.45 23.05 0.18
C PHE A 341 -8.50 22.01 0.83
N SER A 342 -9.07 20.95 1.37
CA SER A 342 -8.31 19.80 1.84
C SER A 342 -7.67 19.04 0.67
N GLY A 343 -6.72 18.14 0.97
CA GLY A 343 -6.02 17.33 -0.04
C GLY A 343 -6.97 16.58 -0.97
N GLY A 344 -8.01 15.94 -0.41
CA GLY A 344 -9.01 15.23 -1.23
C GLY A 344 -9.76 16.13 -2.22
N TRP A 345 -10.10 17.35 -1.83
CA TRP A 345 -10.72 18.32 -2.73
C TRP A 345 -9.73 18.83 -3.80
N ARG A 346 -8.46 19.02 -3.43
CA ARG A 346 -7.41 19.38 -4.39
C ARG A 346 -7.14 18.26 -5.41
N MET A 347 -7.28 16.99 -4.98
CA MET A 347 -7.22 15.85 -5.89
C MET A 347 -8.38 15.84 -6.89
N ARG A 348 -9.61 16.20 -6.45
CA ARG A 348 -10.74 16.38 -7.37
C ARG A 348 -10.50 17.49 -8.40
N ILE A 349 -9.83 18.59 -8.01
CA ILE A 349 -9.43 19.65 -8.95
C ILE A 349 -8.40 19.11 -9.97
N ALA A 350 -7.43 18.30 -9.54
CA ALA A 350 -6.49 17.64 -10.44
C ALA A 350 -7.20 16.74 -11.46
N LEU A 351 -8.17 15.96 -11.00
CA LEU A 351 -9.02 15.15 -11.87
C LEU A 351 -9.83 16.00 -12.83
N ALA A 352 -10.45 17.10 -12.36
CA ALA A 352 -11.19 18.03 -13.21
C ALA A 352 -10.31 18.62 -14.32
N ARG A 353 -9.07 19.01 -14.00
CA ARG A 353 -8.09 19.49 -14.98
C ARG A 353 -7.81 18.45 -16.07
N ALA A 354 -7.61 17.20 -15.67
CA ALA A 354 -7.33 16.12 -16.59
C ALA A 354 -8.52 15.81 -17.52
N LEU A 355 -9.73 15.80 -16.98
CA LEU A 355 -10.95 15.59 -17.76
C LEU A 355 -11.24 16.75 -18.70
N TYR A 356 -10.92 17.99 -18.29
CA TYR A 356 -11.09 19.19 -19.11
C TYR A 356 -10.16 19.20 -20.33
N VAL A 357 -8.92 18.72 -20.18
CA VAL A 357 -7.89 18.68 -21.23
C VAL A 357 -8.21 17.67 -22.35
N GLU A 358 -8.86 16.58 -22.01
CA GLU A 358 -9.13 15.45 -22.92
C GLU A 358 -7.87 14.96 -23.65
N PRO A 359 -6.83 14.47 -22.94
CA PRO A 359 -5.59 13.98 -23.54
C PRO A 359 -5.83 12.75 -24.44
N ASP A 360 -4.85 12.40 -25.30
CA ASP A 360 -4.96 11.21 -26.15
C ASP A 360 -4.88 9.91 -25.35
N LEU A 361 -4.08 9.92 -24.27
CA LEU A 361 -4.01 8.85 -23.29
C LEU A 361 -4.15 9.43 -21.88
N LEU A 362 -5.23 9.12 -21.20
CA LEU A 362 -5.49 9.51 -19.83
C LEU A 362 -5.10 8.38 -18.88
N LEU A 363 -4.26 8.68 -17.88
CA LEU A 363 -3.81 7.74 -16.86
C LEU A 363 -4.40 8.17 -15.52
N LEU A 364 -5.24 7.31 -14.94
CA LEU A 364 -5.92 7.56 -13.67
C LEU A 364 -5.42 6.56 -12.63
N ASP A 365 -4.83 7.05 -11.54
CA ASP A 365 -4.38 6.22 -10.42
C ASP A 365 -5.30 6.42 -9.24
N GLU A 366 -6.12 5.39 -8.93
CA GLU A 366 -7.11 5.37 -7.85
C GLU A 366 -8.04 6.62 -7.80
N PRO A 367 -8.72 6.97 -8.90
CA PRO A 367 -9.51 8.21 -8.98
C PRO A 367 -10.70 8.21 -8.03
N THR A 368 -11.16 7.05 -7.57
CA THR A 368 -12.34 6.89 -6.70
C THR A 368 -12.06 7.14 -5.22
N ASN A 369 -10.79 7.10 -4.76
CA ASN A 369 -10.44 7.10 -3.34
C ASN A 369 -10.88 8.35 -2.56
N HIS A 370 -11.08 9.49 -3.19
CA HIS A 370 -11.46 10.74 -2.52
C HIS A 370 -12.82 11.28 -2.97
N LEU A 371 -13.56 10.47 -3.73
CA LEU A 371 -14.88 10.83 -4.24
C LEU A 371 -15.97 10.32 -3.29
N ASP A 372 -17.07 11.04 -3.21
CA ASP A 372 -18.30 10.53 -2.64
C ASP A 372 -19.09 9.77 -3.72
N LEU A 373 -20.09 9.01 -3.30
CA LEU A 373 -20.84 8.15 -4.20
C LEU A 373 -21.44 8.92 -5.38
N HIS A 374 -21.91 10.15 -5.16
CA HIS A 374 -22.47 10.99 -6.23
C HIS A 374 -21.40 11.34 -7.28
N ALA A 375 -20.21 11.75 -6.86
CA ALA A 375 -19.10 12.05 -7.76
C ALA A 375 -18.58 10.79 -8.48
N VAL A 376 -18.58 9.62 -7.82
CA VAL A 376 -18.21 8.34 -8.46
C VAL A 376 -19.21 8.01 -9.57
N LEU A 377 -20.52 8.07 -9.32
CA LEU A 377 -21.55 7.79 -10.30
C LEU A 377 -21.49 8.75 -11.51
N TRP A 378 -21.22 10.03 -11.25
CA TRP A 378 -21.02 10.99 -12.32
C TRP A 378 -19.77 10.65 -13.13
N LEU A 379 -18.65 10.33 -12.47
CA LEU A 379 -17.39 9.95 -13.13
C LEU A 379 -17.57 8.69 -13.99
N GLU A 380 -18.28 7.66 -13.48
CA GLU A 380 -18.64 6.46 -14.25
C GLU A 380 -19.34 6.85 -15.55
N SER A 381 -20.41 7.67 -15.44
CA SER A 381 -21.19 8.09 -16.60
C SER A 381 -20.42 8.96 -17.60
N TYR A 382 -19.44 9.72 -17.11
CA TYR A 382 -18.56 10.56 -17.91
C TYR A 382 -17.50 9.73 -18.65
N LEU A 383 -16.84 8.80 -17.96
CA LEU A 383 -15.80 7.93 -18.55
C LEU A 383 -16.36 6.88 -19.53
N VAL A 384 -17.56 6.39 -19.33
CA VAL A 384 -18.23 5.51 -20.32
C VAL A 384 -18.40 6.21 -21.68
N LYS A 385 -18.61 7.53 -21.68
CA LYS A 385 -18.74 8.35 -22.88
C LYS A 385 -17.42 8.90 -23.42
N TRP A 386 -16.30 8.58 -22.76
CA TRP A 386 -14.98 9.07 -23.11
C TRP A 386 -14.56 8.62 -24.51
N PRO A 387 -14.24 9.52 -25.44
CA PRO A 387 -14.00 9.12 -26.84
C PRO A 387 -12.57 8.62 -27.11
N LYS A 388 -11.65 8.87 -26.20
CA LYS A 388 -10.23 8.53 -26.34
C LYS A 388 -9.81 7.36 -25.44
N THR A 389 -8.54 7.02 -25.42
CA THR A 389 -8.02 5.93 -24.63
C THR A 389 -7.70 6.36 -23.20
N PHE A 390 -8.02 5.52 -22.23
CA PHE A 390 -7.50 5.70 -20.88
C PHE A 390 -7.08 4.39 -20.23
N ILE A 391 -6.20 4.50 -19.24
CA ILE A 391 -5.82 3.43 -18.33
C ILE A 391 -6.21 3.88 -16.92
N VAL A 392 -6.98 3.06 -16.23
CA VAL A 392 -7.37 3.31 -14.84
C VAL A 392 -6.86 2.21 -13.93
N VAL A 393 -6.21 2.59 -12.85
CA VAL A 393 -5.96 1.73 -11.70
C VAL A 393 -7.07 2.01 -10.70
N SER A 394 -7.83 1.00 -10.33
CA SER A 394 -8.84 1.11 -9.27
C SER A 394 -9.01 -0.21 -8.53
N HIS A 395 -9.35 -0.12 -7.28
CA HIS A 395 -9.71 -1.24 -6.42
C HIS A 395 -11.22 -1.33 -6.16
N ALA A 396 -12.03 -0.50 -6.82
CA ALA A 396 -13.47 -0.55 -6.82
C ALA A 396 -13.98 -1.48 -7.96
N ARG A 397 -14.39 -2.70 -7.61
CA ARG A 397 -14.84 -3.73 -8.57
C ARG A 397 -15.96 -3.23 -9.49
N GLU A 398 -17.01 -2.64 -8.90
CA GLU A 398 -18.17 -2.16 -9.65
C GLU A 398 -17.80 -1.04 -10.62
N PHE A 399 -16.92 -0.12 -10.20
CA PHE A 399 -16.43 0.93 -11.07
C PHE A 399 -15.69 0.37 -12.28
N LEU A 400 -14.84 -0.63 -12.09
CA LEU A 400 -14.13 -1.30 -13.19
C LEU A 400 -15.12 -2.01 -14.14
N ASN A 401 -16.13 -2.71 -13.62
CA ASN A 401 -17.13 -3.39 -14.44
C ASN A 401 -17.90 -2.44 -15.36
N ILE A 402 -18.15 -1.20 -14.91
CA ILE A 402 -18.91 -0.21 -15.68
C ILE A 402 -18.05 0.50 -16.72
N VAL A 403 -16.80 0.85 -16.34
CA VAL A 403 -15.99 1.83 -17.07
C VAL A 403 -15.03 1.19 -18.07
N VAL A 404 -14.51 -0.04 -17.80
CA VAL A 404 -13.47 -0.64 -18.62
C VAL A 404 -13.99 -1.57 -19.72
N THR A 405 -13.24 -1.65 -20.83
CA THR A 405 -13.50 -2.58 -21.93
C THR A 405 -12.52 -3.74 -21.96
N ASP A 406 -11.34 -3.54 -21.39
CA ASP A 406 -10.25 -4.51 -21.35
C ASP A 406 -9.50 -4.41 -20.03
N ILE A 407 -8.96 -5.52 -19.55
CA ILE A 407 -8.18 -5.60 -18.30
C ILE A 407 -6.71 -5.91 -18.62
N ILE A 408 -5.82 -5.14 -18.03
CA ILE A 408 -4.38 -5.40 -18.02
C ILE A 408 -4.02 -5.92 -16.63
N HIS A 409 -3.57 -7.15 -16.54
CA HIS A 409 -3.20 -7.78 -15.28
C HIS A 409 -1.69 -7.85 -15.12
N LEU A 410 -1.17 -7.25 -14.04
CA LEU A 410 0.23 -7.27 -13.65
C LEU A 410 0.44 -8.32 -12.56
N GLN A 411 1.01 -9.47 -12.93
CA GLN A 411 1.30 -10.58 -12.01
C GLN A 411 2.65 -11.21 -12.35
N GLY A 412 3.47 -11.51 -11.33
CA GLY A 412 4.77 -12.16 -11.52
C GLY A 412 5.70 -11.41 -12.48
N GLN A 413 5.71 -10.05 -12.41
CA GLN A 413 6.52 -9.17 -13.27
C GLN A 413 6.13 -9.22 -14.77
N LYS A 414 5.00 -9.82 -15.12
CA LYS A 414 4.49 -9.91 -16.49
C LYS A 414 3.15 -9.19 -16.62
N LEU A 415 2.92 -8.65 -17.81
CA LEU A 415 1.65 -8.03 -18.19
C LEU A 415 0.86 -8.98 -19.07
N SER A 416 -0.41 -9.18 -18.72
CA SER A 416 -1.36 -9.99 -19.51
C SER A 416 -2.61 -9.18 -19.78
N THR A 417 -3.08 -9.17 -21.01
CA THR A 417 -4.29 -8.43 -21.41
C THR A 417 -5.47 -9.37 -21.57
N TYR A 418 -6.61 -9.03 -20.99
CA TYR A 418 -7.88 -9.74 -21.07
C TYR A 418 -8.93 -8.83 -21.65
N LYS A 419 -9.78 -9.36 -22.55
CA LYS A 419 -10.91 -8.62 -23.10
C LYS A 419 -12.13 -8.78 -22.21
N GLY A 420 -12.86 -7.69 -22.02
CA GLY A 420 -14.07 -7.65 -21.20
C GLY A 420 -13.89 -6.87 -19.89
N ASP A 421 -14.93 -6.91 -19.07
CA ASP A 421 -15.00 -6.29 -17.76
C ASP A 421 -14.23 -7.09 -16.67
N TYR A 422 -14.24 -6.60 -15.45
CA TYR A 422 -13.56 -7.26 -14.33
C TYR A 422 -14.13 -8.67 -14.05
N ASP A 423 -15.44 -8.86 -14.12
CA ASP A 423 -16.07 -10.16 -13.87
C ASP A 423 -15.74 -11.19 -14.95
N ALA A 424 -15.60 -10.76 -16.21
CA ALA A 424 -15.13 -11.64 -17.29
C ALA A 424 -13.65 -12.02 -17.09
N PHE A 425 -12.83 -11.07 -16.68
CA PHE A 425 -11.45 -11.31 -16.32
C PHE A 425 -11.32 -12.35 -15.20
N GLU A 426 -12.03 -12.17 -14.09
CA GLU A 426 -11.97 -13.07 -12.94
C GLU A 426 -12.34 -14.50 -13.31
N ARG A 427 -13.45 -14.68 -14.06
CA ARG A 427 -13.87 -15.98 -14.57
C ARG A 427 -12.83 -16.62 -15.46
N THR A 428 -12.28 -15.85 -16.41
CA THR A 428 -11.25 -16.34 -17.34
C THR A 428 -9.97 -16.72 -16.60
N ARG A 429 -9.55 -15.92 -15.62
CA ARG A 429 -8.37 -16.19 -14.78
C ARG A 429 -8.52 -17.48 -13.98
N VAL A 430 -9.66 -17.67 -13.31
CA VAL A 430 -9.94 -18.89 -12.53
C VAL A 430 -9.92 -20.12 -13.43
N GLU A 431 -10.49 -20.03 -14.63
CA GLU A 431 -10.47 -21.12 -15.59
C GLU A 431 -9.06 -21.43 -16.11
N GLN A 432 -8.28 -20.40 -16.45
CA GLN A 432 -6.88 -20.55 -16.87
C GLN A 432 -6.02 -21.18 -15.80
N LEU A 433 -6.10 -20.72 -14.53
CA LEU A 433 -5.38 -21.30 -13.41
C LEU A 433 -5.73 -22.77 -13.19
N LYS A 434 -7.01 -23.10 -13.25
CA LYS A 434 -7.49 -24.49 -13.14
C LYS A 434 -6.96 -25.38 -14.28
N ASN A 435 -6.93 -24.85 -15.49
CA ASN A 435 -6.38 -25.58 -16.65
C ASN A 435 -4.86 -25.75 -16.56
N GLN A 436 -4.14 -24.70 -16.13
CA GLN A 436 -2.69 -24.77 -15.91
C GLN A 436 -2.34 -25.77 -14.82
N GLN A 437 -3.08 -25.78 -13.69
CA GLN A 437 -2.88 -26.75 -12.61
C GLN A 437 -3.12 -28.19 -13.09
N LYS A 438 -4.18 -28.44 -13.86
CA LYS A 438 -4.43 -29.76 -14.46
C LYS A 438 -3.31 -30.16 -15.42
N ALA A 439 -2.82 -29.24 -16.25
CA ALA A 439 -1.72 -29.50 -17.17
C ALA A 439 -0.42 -29.81 -16.42
N PHE A 440 -0.12 -29.06 -15.35
CA PHE A 440 1.01 -29.32 -14.45
C PHE A 440 0.92 -30.68 -13.80
N GLU A 441 -0.21 -31.02 -13.14
CA GLU A 441 -0.41 -32.34 -12.52
C GLU A 441 -0.31 -33.49 -13.53
N SER A 442 -0.84 -33.30 -14.75
CA SER A 442 -0.73 -34.29 -15.82
C SER A 442 0.71 -34.48 -16.27
N SER A 443 1.46 -33.36 -16.42
CA SER A 443 2.88 -33.38 -16.78
C SER A 443 3.72 -34.06 -15.70
N GLU A 444 3.49 -33.73 -14.42
CA GLU A 444 4.19 -34.33 -13.28
C GLU A 444 3.90 -35.85 -13.16
N ARG A 445 2.65 -36.28 -13.35
CA ARG A 445 2.30 -37.71 -13.38
C ARG A 445 3.00 -38.43 -14.52
N ALA A 446 3.05 -37.81 -15.72
CA ALA A 446 3.77 -38.38 -16.88
C ALA A 446 5.27 -38.45 -16.62
N ARG A 447 5.89 -37.42 -16.05
CA ARG A 447 7.30 -37.39 -15.63
C ARG A 447 7.61 -38.49 -14.60
N ALA A 448 6.80 -38.55 -13.52
CA ALA A 448 6.96 -39.54 -12.48
C ALA A 448 6.84 -40.99 -13.02
N HIS A 449 5.89 -41.25 -13.94
CA HIS A 449 5.74 -42.54 -14.57
C HIS A 449 6.94 -42.89 -15.46
N MET A 450 7.47 -41.94 -16.24
CA MET A 450 8.68 -42.19 -17.08
C MET A 450 9.92 -42.37 -16.21
N GLN A 451 10.08 -41.58 -15.14
CA GLN A 451 11.18 -41.70 -14.20
C GLN A 451 11.17 -43.07 -13.50
N ALA A 452 10.00 -43.50 -12.98
CA ALA A 452 9.86 -44.80 -12.37
C ALA A 452 10.21 -45.95 -13.33
N PHE A 453 9.85 -45.81 -14.61
CA PHE A 453 10.26 -46.79 -15.65
C PHE A 453 11.78 -46.78 -15.87
N ILE A 454 12.40 -45.60 -15.97
CA ILE A 454 13.85 -45.44 -16.13
C ILE A 454 14.57 -46.08 -14.95
N ASP A 455 14.17 -45.77 -13.71
CA ASP A 455 14.79 -46.25 -12.49
C ASP A 455 14.67 -47.80 -12.37
N LYS A 456 13.52 -48.39 -12.72
CA LYS A 456 13.28 -49.80 -12.71
C LYS A 456 14.12 -50.60 -13.71
N PHE A 457 14.43 -50.01 -14.87
CA PHE A 457 15.09 -50.74 -15.97
C PHE A 457 16.48 -50.17 -16.32
N ARG A 458 17.01 -49.17 -15.61
CA ARG A 458 18.29 -48.49 -15.84
C ARG A 458 19.47 -49.48 -15.96
N TYR A 459 19.47 -50.55 -15.18
CA TYR A 459 20.57 -51.56 -15.16
C TYR A 459 20.30 -52.79 -16.00
N ASN A 460 19.24 -52.82 -16.81
CA ASN A 460 18.90 -53.95 -17.65
C ASN A 460 19.42 -53.77 -19.08
N ALA A 461 20.54 -54.40 -19.44
CA ALA A 461 21.17 -54.29 -20.74
C ALA A 461 20.23 -54.60 -21.94
N LYS A 462 19.28 -55.51 -21.77
CA LYS A 462 18.31 -55.88 -22.82
C LYS A 462 17.27 -54.77 -23.08
N ARG A 463 17.12 -53.81 -22.19
CA ARG A 463 16.17 -52.67 -22.31
C ARG A 463 16.84 -51.31 -22.41
N ALA A 464 18.17 -51.25 -22.60
CA ALA A 464 18.96 -50.03 -22.65
C ALA A 464 18.46 -49.03 -23.72
N SER A 465 18.15 -49.54 -24.93
CA SER A 465 17.60 -48.70 -26.02
C SER A 465 16.24 -48.08 -25.65
N LEU A 466 15.37 -48.84 -24.96
CA LEU A 466 14.06 -48.36 -24.55
C LEU A 466 14.15 -47.31 -23.40
N VAL A 467 15.11 -47.50 -22.48
CA VAL A 467 15.42 -46.53 -21.41
C VAL A 467 15.97 -45.24 -22.01
N GLN A 468 16.93 -45.31 -22.98
CA GLN A 468 17.41 -44.11 -23.65
C GLN A 468 16.32 -43.36 -24.44
N SER A 469 15.38 -44.08 -25.07
CA SER A 469 14.22 -43.46 -25.72
C SER A 469 13.33 -42.72 -24.72
N ARG A 470 13.13 -43.31 -23.52
CA ARG A 470 12.34 -42.68 -22.44
C ARG A 470 13.05 -41.48 -21.83
N ILE A 471 14.36 -41.50 -21.65
CA ILE A 471 15.15 -40.32 -21.21
C ILE A 471 15.00 -39.18 -22.22
N LYS A 472 15.19 -39.47 -23.53
CA LYS A 472 14.98 -38.45 -24.58
C LYS A 472 13.53 -37.93 -24.63
N ALA A 473 12.56 -38.75 -24.31
CA ALA A 473 11.14 -38.31 -24.19
C ALA A 473 10.92 -37.45 -22.94
N LEU A 474 11.58 -37.77 -21.84
CA LEU A 474 11.56 -36.96 -20.61
C LEU A 474 12.17 -35.56 -20.83
N ASP A 475 13.32 -35.51 -21.55
CA ASP A 475 13.98 -34.24 -21.90
C ASP A 475 13.15 -33.39 -22.88
N ARG A 476 12.34 -34.03 -23.73
CA ARG A 476 11.40 -33.32 -24.63
C ARG A 476 10.11 -32.89 -23.99
N LEU A 477 9.71 -33.49 -22.85
CA LEU A 477 8.61 -32.99 -22.04
C LEU A 477 9.04 -31.66 -21.44
N GLY A 478 8.61 -30.57 -22.08
CA GLY A 478 8.86 -29.22 -21.60
C GLY A 478 8.51 -29.06 -20.14
N HIS A 479 9.15 -28.14 -19.45
CA HIS A 479 8.79 -27.76 -18.10
C HIS A 479 7.47 -26.98 -18.18
N VAL A 480 6.41 -27.51 -17.59
CA VAL A 480 5.19 -26.73 -17.33
C VAL A 480 5.42 -26.02 -16.00
N ASP A 481 5.41 -24.70 -16.03
CA ASP A 481 5.62 -23.90 -14.82
C ASP A 481 4.53 -24.22 -13.77
N GLU A 482 4.97 -24.43 -12.55
CA GLU A 482 4.06 -24.58 -11.40
C GLU A 482 3.21 -23.32 -11.25
N VAL A 483 1.93 -23.50 -10.91
CA VAL A 483 1.06 -22.36 -10.58
C VAL A 483 1.58 -21.75 -9.29
N VAL A 484 2.29 -20.64 -9.40
CA VAL A 484 2.66 -19.84 -8.23
C VAL A 484 1.40 -19.12 -7.74
N ASN A 485 0.72 -19.73 -6.77
CA ASN A 485 -0.34 -19.04 -6.07
C ASN A 485 0.30 -18.01 -5.14
N ASP A 486 -0.06 -16.76 -5.35
CA ASP A 486 0.26 -15.73 -4.37
C ASP A 486 -0.38 -16.11 -3.02
N PRO A 487 0.29 -15.90 -1.87
CA PRO A 487 -0.25 -16.22 -0.58
C PRO A 487 -1.58 -15.48 -0.37
N ASP A 488 -2.61 -16.21 0.07
CA ASP A 488 -3.91 -15.63 0.37
C ASP A 488 -3.80 -14.62 1.50
N TYR A 489 -4.46 -13.47 1.34
CA TYR A 489 -4.60 -12.53 2.44
C TYR A 489 -5.60 -13.09 3.44
N LYS A 490 -5.28 -12.93 4.73
CA LYS A 490 -6.18 -13.25 5.82
C LYS A 490 -6.32 -12.05 6.73
N PHE A 491 -7.55 -11.76 7.11
CA PHE A 491 -7.89 -10.79 8.15
C PHE A 491 -8.62 -11.55 9.26
N GLU A 492 -7.87 -11.95 10.27
CA GLU A 492 -8.45 -12.66 11.43
C GLU A 492 -8.65 -11.66 12.57
N PHE A 493 -9.89 -11.20 12.72
CA PHE A 493 -10.27 -10.34 13.83
C PHE A 493 -10.45 -11.18 15.09
N PRO A 494 -9.71 -10.87 16.19
CA PRO A 494 -9.83 -11.64 17.42
C PRO A 494 -11.20 -11.44 18.06
N THR A 495 -11.83 -12.52 18.49
CA THR A 495 -13.10 -12.50 19.23
C THR A 495 -12.92 -11.82 20.60
N PRO A 496 -13.86 -10.97 21.04
CA PRO A 496 -13.87 -10.44 22.39
C PRO A 496 -13.99 -11.55 23.44
N ASP A 497 -13.28 -11.42 24.57
CA ASP A 497 -13.28 -12.43 25.63
C ASP A 497 -14.54 -12.36 26.50
N ASP A 498 -15.22 -11.22 26.53
CA ASP A 498 -16.40 -10.93 27.34
C ASP A 498 -17.50 -10.26 26.50
N ARG A 499 -18.76 -10.42 26.88
CA ARG A 499 -19.89 -9.72 26.25
C ARG A 499 -20.55 -8.80 27.27
N PRO A 500 -20.33 -7.48 27.23
CA PRO A 500 -21.03 -6.54 28.05
C PRO A 500 -22.54 -6.54 27.72
N GLY A 501 -23.40 -6.40 28.75
CA GLY A 501 -24.86 -6.34 28.55
C GLY A 501 -25.31 -5.00 27.98
N PRO A 502 -26.44 -4.98 27.21
CA PRO A 502 -27.01 -3.78 26.65
C PRO A 502 -27.56 -2.82 27.74
N PRO A 503 -27.62 -1.51 27.51
CA PRO A 503 -27.20 -0.79 26.30
C PRO A 503 -25.66 -0.66 26.22
N ILE A 504 -25.07 -0.85 25.03
CA ILE A 504 -23.63 -0.72 24.82
C ILE A 504 -23.26 0.72 24.56
N ILE A 505 -23.83 1.31 23.51
CA ILE A 505 -23.72 2.73 23.16
C ILE A 505 -25.11 3.23 22.82
N SER A 506 -25.54 4.35 23.40
CA SER A 506 -26.81 4.99 23.05
C SER A 506 -26.70 6.52 23.04
N PHE A 507 -27.33 7.10 22.04
CA PHE A 507 -27.48 8.53 21.86
C PHE A 507 -28.91 8.93 22.24
N SER A 508 -29.04 9.94 23.07
CA SER A 508 -30.34 10.50 23.51
C SER A 508 -30.32 12.00 23.30
N ASP A 509 -31.09 12.46 22.30
CA ASP A 509 -31.23 13.85 21.87
C ASP A 509 -29.90 14.59 21.71
N ALA A 510 -28.87 13.85 21.26
CA ALA A 510 -27.54 14.39 21.16
C ALA A 510 -27.44 15.34 19.95
N SER A 511 -26.87 16.51 20.18
CA SER A 511 -26.56 17.48 19.11
C SER A 511 -25.09 17.87 19.18
N PHE A 512 -24.50 18.16 18.04
CA PHE A 512 -23.07 18.49 17.97
C PHE A 512 -22.80 19.59 16.93
N GLY A 513 -21.90 20.50 17.29
CA GLY A 513 -21.26 21.48 16.42
C GLY A 513 -19.86 21.79 16.94
N TYR A 514 -18.95 22.08 16.05
CA TYR A 514 -17.59 22.50 16.42
C TYR A 514 -17.62 23.87 17.10
N PRO A 515 -16.71 24.16 18.03
CA PRO A 515 -16.65 25.46 18.74
C PRO A 515 -16.54 26.61 17.72
N GLY A 516 -17.50 27.56 17.80
CA GLY A 516 -17.58 28.72 16.89
C GLY A 516 -18.19 28.45 15.52
N GLY A 517 -18.63 27.22 15.23
CA GLY A 517 -19.30 26.85 13.98
C GLY A 517 -20.80 26.56 14.15
N PRO A 518 -21.51 26.33 13.05
CA PRO A 518 -22.92 25.93 13.07
C PRO A 518 -23.09 24.50 13.63
N LEU A 519 -24.31 24.18 14.12
CA LEU A 519 -24.66 22.83 14.51
C LEU A 519 -24.60 21.90 13.30
N LEU A 520 -23.78 20.86 13.42
CA LEU A 520 -23.59 19.84 12.38
C LEU A 520 -24.70 18.77 12.45
N PHE A 521 -25.05 18.37 13.67
CA PHE A 521 -26.07 17.36 13.96
C PHE A 521 -27.06 17.85 14.99
N ARG A 522 -28.32 17.42 14.83
CA ARG A 522 -29.44 17.77 15.73
C ARG A 522 -30.22 16.52 16.08
N ASN A 523 -30.50 16.35 17.36
CA ASN A 523 -31.39 15.33 17.93
C ASN A 523 -31.04 13.91 17.42
N LEU A 524 -29.78 13.52 17.58
CA LEU A 524 -29.35 12.15 17.26
C LEU A 524 -29.92 11.19 18.32
N ASN A 525 -30.70 10.23 17.88
CA ASN A 525 -31.32 9.19 18.69
C ASN A 525 -31.12 7.84 18.01
N PHE A 526 -30.12 7.08 18.44
CA PHE A 526 -29.83 5.74 17.95
C PHE A 526 -28.99 4.96 18.97
N GLY A 527 -28.96 3.63 18.84
CA GLY A 527 -28.14 2.75 19.64
C GLY A 527 -27.29 1.83 18.80
N ILE A 528 -26.16 1.40 19.34
CA ILE A 528 -25.24 0.43 18.73
C ILE A 528 -24.99 -0.67 19.76
N ASP A 529 -25.26 -1.91 19.36
CA ASP A 529 -25.05 -3.10 20.15
C ASP A 529 -23.97 -4.00 19.54
N LEU A 530 -23.66 -5.11 20.21
CA LEU A 530 -22.65 -6.07 19.74
C LEU A 530 -23.05 -6.79 18.44
N ASP A 531 -24.33 -6.87 18.15
CA ASP A 531 -24.85 -7.54 16.97
C ASP A 531 -25.15 -6.52 15.83
N SER A 532 -24.91 -5.24 16.05
CA SER A 532 -25.13 -4.19 15.06
C SER A 532 -24.09 -4.29 13.92
N ARG A 533 -24.58 -4.32 12.66
CA ARG A 533 -23.78 -4.33 11.44
C ARG A 533 -24.28 -3.23 10.50
N ILE A 534 -23.69 -2.05 10.62
CA ILE A 534 -24.21 -0.82 10.06
C ILE A 534 -23.21 -0.19 9.10
N ALA A 535 -23.62 0.15 7.88
CA ALA A 535 -22.90 1.05 7.01
C ALA A 535 -23.53 2.44 7.01
N MET A 536 -22.71 3.46 7.10
CA MET A 536 -23.11 4.86 7.08
C MET A 536 -22.70 5.50 5.77
N VAL A 537 -23.68 6.03 5.02
CA VAL A 537 -23.48 6.66 3.71
C VAL A 537 -23.96 8.11 3.72
N GLY A 538 -23.44 8.90 2.78
CA GLY A 538 -23.81 10.32 2.60
C GLY A 538 -22.69 11.11 1.91
N PRO A 539 -22.94 12.37 1.53
CA PRO A 539 -21.95 13.21 0.85
C PRO A 539 -20.69 13.45 1.69
N ASN A 540 -19.58 13.75 1.02
CA ASN A 540 -18.36 14.14 1.71
C ASN A 540 -18.53 15.51 2.40
N GLY A 541 -17.95 15.64 3.60
CA GLY A 541 -18.08 16.85 4.42
C GLY A 541 -19.34 16.94 5.27
N ILE A 542 -20.31 16.01 5.15
CA ILE A 542 -21.55 16.00 5.96
C ILE A 542 -21.30 15.68 7.43
N GLY A 543 -20.10 15.17 7.78
CA GLY A 543 -19.74 14.87 9.18
C GLY A 543 -19.72 13.39 9.54
N LYS A 544 -19.68 12.45 8.58
CA LYS A 544 -19.62 11.00 8.86
C LYS A 544 -18.50 10.62 9.83
N SER A 545 -17.27 11.05 9.57
CA SER A 545 -16.12 10.83 10.47
C SER A 545 -16.31 11.51 11.85
N THR A 546 -17.05 12.62 11.90
CA THR A 546 -17.38 13.30 13.18
C THR A 546 -18.31 12.43 14.03
N ILE A 547 -19.29 11.74 13.42
CA ILE A 547 -20.15 10.79 14.13
C ILE A 547 -19.31 9.64 14.70
N LEU A 548 -18.37 9.08 13.92
CA LEU A 548 -17.48 8.03 14.42
C LEU A 548 -16.65 8.50 15.63
N LYS A 549 -16.14 9.73 15.61
CA LYS A 549 -15.42 10.34 16.75
C LYS A 549 -16.31 10.58 17.96
N LEU A 550 -17.58 10.95 17.74
CA LEU A 550 -18.57 11.05 18.83
C LEU A 550 -18.86 9.69 19.46
N ILE A 551 -19.00 8.63 18.65
CA ILE A 551 -19.21 7.25 19.11
C ILE A 551 -17.96 6.74 19.84
N GLY A 552 -16.78 6.99 19.29
CA GLY A 552 -15.49 6.60 19.88
C GLY A 552 -15.15 7.32 21.20
N GLY A 553 -15.80 8.47 21.45
CA GLY A 553 -15.57 9.27 22.66
C GLY A 553 -14.47 10.31 22.55
N GLU A 554 -13.91 10.51 21.36
CA GLU A 554 -12.92 11.56 21.09
C GLU A 554 -13.57 12.97 21.15
N LEU A 555 -14.85 13.05 20.78
CA LEU A 555 -15.65 14.28 20.86
C LEU A 555 -16.80 14.09 21.84
N GLN A 556 -17.21 15.20 22.47
CA GLN A 556 -18.37 15.25 23.37
C GLN A 556 -19.53 15.99 22.68
N PRO A 557 -20.79 15.57 22.88
CA PRO A 557 -21.95 16.28 22.35
C PRO A 557 -22.06 17.67 22.93
N SER A 558 -22.54 18.65 22.15
CA SER A 558 -22.80 20.00 22.59
C SER A 558 -24.06 20.07 23.46
N SER A 559 -25.05 19.21 23.23
CA SER A 559 -26.25 19.00 24.04
C SER A 559 -26.74 17.56 23.92
N GLY A 560 -27.59 17.13 24.86
CA GLY A 560 -28.01 15.73 24.96
C GLY A 560 -26.99 14.85 25.64
N THR A 561 -27.16 13.53 25.57
CA THR A 561 -26.29 12.56 26.24
C THR A 561 -25.86 11.43 25.31
N VAL A 562 -24.62 11.00 25.45
CA VAL A 562 -24.08 9.81 24.81
C VAL A 562 -23.63 8.85 25.90
N PHE A 563 -24.38 7.77 26.07
CA PHE A 563 -24.02 6.70 27.00
C PHE A 563 -23.05 5.73 26.30
N ARG A 564 -22.01 5.33 27.02
CA ARG A 564 -21.07 4.26 26.62
C ARG A 564 -20.83 3.37 27.82
N SER A 565 -20.98 2.05 27.65
CA SER A 565 -20.66 1.08 28.70
C SER A 565 -19.17 1.16 29.08
N ALA A 566 -18.86 1.25 30.37
CA ALA A 566 -17.46 1.33 30.85
C ALA A 566 -16.61 0.09 30.51
N LYS A 567 -17.25 -1.03 30.20
CA LYS A 567 -16.57 -2.29 29.83
C LYS A 567 -16.35 -2.45 28.34
N VAL A 568 -16.92 -1.57 27.51
CA VAL A 568 -16.81 -1.70 26.07
C VAL A 568 -15.41 -1.27 25.58
N ARG A 569 -14.79 -2.08 24.74
CA ARG A 569 -13.56 -1.74 24.02
C ARG A 569 -13.93 -1.41 22.58
N ILE A 570 -13.69 -0.18 22.19
CA ILE A 570 -13.96 0.35 20.85
C ILE A 570 -12.63 0.46 20.12
N ALA A 571 -12.53 -0.07 18.92
CA ALA A 571 -11.43 0.17 18.01
C ALA A 571 -11.86 1.10 16.89
N VAL A 572 -11.07 2.15 16.65
CA VAL A 572 -11.33 3.14 15.61
C VAL A 572 -10.25 3.02 14.54
N PHE A 573 -10.69 2.75 13.32
CA PHE A 573 -9.86 2.81 12.13
C PHE A 573 -10.21 4.11 11.39
N SER A 574 -9.35 5.11 11.53
CA SER A 574 -9.58 6.45 10.95
C SER A 574 -9.15 6.50 9.47
N GLN A 575 -9.73 7.40 8.70
CA GLN A 575 -9.38 7.65 7.30
C GLN A 575 -7.87 7.89 7.09
N HIS A 576 -7.21 8.58 8.04
CA HIS A 576 -5.77 8.87 8.03
C HIS A 576 -4.97 7.90 8.91
N HIS A 577 -5.34 6.61 8.92
CA HIS A 577 -4.72 5.59 9.75
C HIS A 577 -3.21 5.40 9.50
N VAL A 578 -2.75 5.70 8.29
CA VAL A 578 -1.34 5.62 7.91
C VAL A 578 -0.52 6.75 8.53
N ASP A 579 -1.09 7.95 8.69
CA ASP A 579 -0.40 9.13 9.23
C ASP A 579 -0.04 8.95 10.72
N GLY A 580 -0.77 8.10 11.42
CA GLY A 580 -0.51 7.74 12.82
C GLY A 580 0.50 6.62 13.02
N LEU A 581 1.13 6.11 11.96
CA LEU A 581 2.17 5.09 12.03
C LEU A 581 3.56 5.73 12.04
N ASP A 582 4.47 5.17 12.85
CA ASP A 582 5.89 5.55 12.82
C ASP A 582 6.57 4.89 11.60
N LEU A 583 6.56 5.60 10.47
CA LEU A 583 7.05 5.10 9.20
C LEU A 583 8.54 4.72 9.21
N SER A 584 9.34 5.28 10.11
CA SER A 584 10.76 4.96 10.26
C SER A 584 11.01 3.61 10.94
N SER A 585 10.03 3.09 11.68
CA SER A 585 10.12 1.82 12.41
C SER A 585 9.58 0.65 11.58
N SER A 586 10.00 -0.57 11.93
CA SER A 586 9.37 -1.77 11.38
C SER A 586 8.01 -2.06 12.06
N PRO A 587 7.08 -2.77 11.39
CA PRO A 587 5.80 -3.16 11.97
C PRO A 587 5.91 -3.83 13.34
N LEU A 588 6.84 -4.76 13.47
CA LEU A 588 7.07 -5.48 14.72
C LEU A 588 7.56 -4.55 15.84
N LEU A 589 8.55 -3.71 15.55
CA LEU A 589 9.09 -2.76 16.52
C LEU A 589 8.02 -1.74 16.95
N TYR A 590 7.20 -1.29 16.00
CA TYR A 590 6.09 -0.40 16.28
C TYR A 590 5.06 -1.05 17.23
N MET A 591 4.69 -2.30 16.97
CA MET A 591 3.79 -3.05 17.84
C MET A 591 4.38 -3.27 19.25
N MET A 592 5.68 -3.55 19.35
CA MET A 592 6.39 -3.69 20.64
C MET A 592 6.38 -2.38 21.45
N ARG A 593 6.46 -1.22 20.77
CA ARG A 593 6.33 0.10 21.43
C ARG A 593 4.90 0.39 21.88
N CYS A 594 3.90 0.01 21.07
CA CYS A 594 2.48 0.20 21.41
C CYS A 594 2.02 -0.70 22.56
N PHE A 595 2.62 -1.89 22.69
CA PHE A 595 2.23 -2.92 23.66
C PHE A 595 3.43 -3.42 24.47
N PRO A 596 3.99 -2.58 25.36
CA PRO A 596 5.15 -2.96 26.18
C PRO A 596 4.80 -4.13 27.09
N GLY A 597 5.72 -5.09 27.23
CA GLY A 597 5.53 -6.27 28.11
C GLY A 597 4.87 -7.47 27.41
N VAL A 598 4.45 -7.36 26.16
CA VAL A 598 3.95 -8.51 25.40
C VAL A 598 5.12 -9.22 24.72
N PRO A 599 5.19 -10.57 24.76
CA PRO A 599 6.21 -11.32 24.06
C PRO A 599 6.21 -11.04 22.55
N GLU A 600 7.40 -10.86 21.96
CA GLU A 600 7.57 -10.59 20.54
C GLU A 600 6.85 -11.60 19.64
N GLN A 601 6.95 -12.87 20.00
CA GLN A 601 6.34 -13.96 19.24
C GLN A 601 4.81 -13.83 19.14
N LYS A 602 4.13 -13.33 20.18
CA LYS A 602 2.69 -13.08 20.17
C LYS A 602 2.33 -11.91 19.26
N LEU A 603 3.14 -10.85 19.26
CA LEU A 603 2.96 -9.70 18.35
C LEU A 603 3.22 -10.11 16.90
N ARG A 604 4.24 -10.92 16.65
CA ARG A 604 4.56 -11.45 15.32
C ARG A 604 3.44 -12.35 14.78
N ALA A 605 2.88 -13.23 15.63
CA ALA A 605 1.75 -14.08 15.28
C ALA A 605 0.51 -13.23 14.92
N HIS A 606 0.24 -12.18 15.69
CA HIS A 606 -0.88 -11.29 15.44
C HIS A 606 -0.69 -10.45 14.15
N LEU A 607 0.53 -9.98 13.85
CA LEU A 607 0.84 -9.37 12.55
C LEU A 607 0.64 -10.36 11.41
N GLY A 608 0.99 -11.63 11.63
CA GLY A 608 0.78 -12.72 10.68
C GLY A 608 -0.68 -12.99 10.35
N SER A 609 -1.61 -12.83 11.31
CA SER A 609 -3.06 -12.96 11.08
C SER A 609 -3.64 -11.87 10.15
N PHE A 610 -2.87 -10.80 9.89
CA PHE A 610 -3.17 -9.77 8.89
C PHE A 610 -2.24 -9.83 7.67
N GLY A 611 -1.53 -10.96 7.46
CA GLY A 611 -0.67 -11.17 6.30
C GLY A 611 0.63 -10.34 6.31
N VAL A 612 1.05 -9.81 7.48
CA VAL A 612 2.33 -9.11 7.64
C VAL A 612 3.33 -10.10 8.24
N THR A 613 3.98 -10.89 7.37
CA THR A 613 4.85 -11.99 7.76
C THR A 613 6.30 -11.80 7.28
N GLY A 614 7.23 -12.57 7.84
CA GLY A 614 8.62 -12.63 7.39
C GLY A 614 9.30 -11.26 7.33
N ASN A 615 9.90 -10.96 6.19
CA ASN A 615 10.62 -9.70 5.97
C ASN A 615 9.70 -8.46 6.05
N LEU A 616 8.41 -8.57 5.71
CA LEU A 616 7.47 -7.45 5.81
C LEU A 616 7.31 -6.95 7.24
N ALA A 617 7.41 -7.83 8.24
CA ALA A 617 7.32 -7.45 9.65
C ALA A 617 8.59 -6.73 10.16
N LEU A 618 9.72 -6.90 9.49
CA LEU A 618 11.03 -6.39 9.89
C LEU A 618 11.52 -5.18 9.10
N GLN A 619 11.01 -4.98 7.87
CA GLN A 619 11.35 -3.83 7.03
C GLN A 619 10.77 -2.53 7.60
N PRO A 620 11.42 -1.37 7.40
CA PRO A 620 10.86 -0.07 7.75
C PRO A 620 9.52 0.17 7.06
N MET A 621 8.55 0.75 7.78
CA MET A 621 7.20 0.93 7.24
C MET A 621 7.11 1.88 6.05
N TYR A 622 8.08 2.80 5.85
CA TYR A 622 8.10 3.66 4.67
C TYR A 622 8.30 2.88 3.37
N THR A 623 8.93 1.69 3.41
CA THR A 623 9.13 0.83 2.24
C THR A 623 7.89 0.00 1.87
N LEU A 624 6.91 -0.05 2.77
CA LEU A 624 5.68 -0.81 2.59
C LEU A 624 4.69 -0.06 1.69
N SER A 625 3.91 -0.80 0.92
CA SER A 625 2.79 -0.23 0.16
C SER A 625 1.69 0.32 1.09
N GLY A 626 0.81 1.19 0.57
CA GLY A 626 -0.34 1.71 1.31
C GLY A 626 -1.18 0.59 1.95
N GLY A 627 -1.54 -0.44 1.18
CA GLY A 627 -2.31 -1.58 1.68
C GLY A 627 -1.58 -2.40 2.75
N GLN A 628 -0.24 -2.53 2.66
CA GLN A 628 0.55 -3.18 3.71
C GLN A 628 0.56 -2.37 5.01
N LYS A 629 0.66 -1.04 4.91
CA LYS A 629 0.53 -0.12 6.05
C LYS A 629 -0.85 -0.19 6.69
N SER A 630 -1.92 -0.25 5.89
CA SER A 630 -3.30 -0.43 6.39
C SER A 630 -3.44 -1.73 7.19
N ARG A 631 -2.85 -2.84 6.74
CA ARG A 631 -2.85 -4.12 7.47
C ARG A 631 -2.14 -4.04 8.82
N VAL A 632 -1.04 -3.28 8.91
CA VAL A 632 -0.37 -3.01 10.19
C VAL A 632 -1.27 -2.18 11.11
N ALA A 633 -1.98 -1.18 10.58
CA ALA A 633 -2.94 -0.40 11.34
C ALA A 633 -4.10 -1.26 11.87
N PHE A 634 -4.66 -2.16 11.05
CA PHE A 634 -5.66 -3.13 11.51
C PHE A 634 -5.12 -4.02 12.64
N ALA A 635 -3.93 -4.57 12.48
CA ALA A 635 -3.29 -5.38 13.53
C ALA A 635 -3.15 -4.60 14.85
N LYS A 636 -2.75 -3.31 14.80
CA LYS A 636 -2.64 -2.45 15.98
C LYS A 636 -3.96 -2.29 16.71
N ILE A 637 -5.03 -1.89 16.01
CA ILE A 637 -6.30 -1.57 16.64
C ILE A 637 -7.03 -2.80 17.19
N THR A 638 -6.86 -3.95 16.56
CA THR A 638 -7.55 -5.19 16.91
C THR A 638 -6.83 -6.01 17.99
N PHE A 639 -5.57 -5.68 18.30
CA PHE A 639 -4.78 -6.43 19.29
C PHE A 639 -5.45 -6.51 20.68
N LYS A 640 -6.19 -5.48 21.08
CA LYS A 640 -6.91 -5.43 22.35
C LYS A 640 -8.26 -6.17 22.35
N LYS A 641 -8.58 -6.93 21.31
CA LYS A 641 -9.85 -7.65 21.15
C LYS A 641 -11.07 -6.75 21.36
N PRO A 642 -11.33 -5.81 20.45
CA PRO A 642 -12.42 -4.85 20.59
C PRO A 642 -13.79 -5.52 20.51
N HIS A 643 -14.80 -4.90 21.15
CA HIS A 643 -16.20 -5.30 21.06
C HIS A 643 -16.91 -4.62 19.89
N ILE A 644 -16.48 -3.41 19.54
CA ILE A 644 -17.04 -2.63 18.44
C ILE A 644 -15.89 -2.12 17.56
N LEU A 645 -16.06 -2.30 16.24
CA LEU A 645 -15.19 -1.76 15.22
C LEU A 645 -15.86 -0.54 14.58
N LEU A 646 -15.19 0.60 14.64
CA LEU A 646 -15.55 1.82 13.92
C LEU A 646 -14.56 1.98 12.75
N LEU A 647 -15.05 1.87 11.53
CA LEU A 647 -14.21 1.84 10.32
C LEU A 647 -14.55 3.05 9.44
N ASP A 648 -13.58 3.91 9.17
CA ASP A 648 -13.72 5.07 8.28
C ASP A 648 -12.95 4.82 6.98
N GLU A 649 -13.67 4.54 5.90
CA GLU A 649 -13.16 4.17 4.57
C GLU A 649 -12.08 3.07 4.61
N PRO A 650 -12.39 1.87 5.14
CA PRO A 650 -11.40 0.83 5.37
C PRO A 650 -10.85 0.17 4.11
N SER A 651 -11.55 0.28 2.97
CA SER A 651 -11.10 -0.24 1.67
C SER A 651 -10.04 0.62 0.99
N ASN A 652 -9.88 1.90 1.42
CA ASN A 652 -8.89 2.79 0.84
C ASN A 652 -7.47 2.19 0.94
N HIS A 653 -6.75 2.21 -0.17
CA HIS A 653 -5.39 1.65 -0.30
C HIS A 653 -5.29 0.12 -0.21
N LEU A 654 -6.39 -0.63 0.01
CA LEU A 654 -6.38 -2.09 -0.07
C LEU A 654 -6.54 -2.53 -1.54
N ASP A 655 -5.86 -3.59 -1.93
CA ASP A 655 -6.10 -4.24 -3.22
C ASP A 655 -7.36 -5.13 -3.17
N LEU A 656 -7.86 -5.52 -4.33
CA LEU A 656 -9.11 -6.30 -4.45
C LEU A 656 -9.08 -7.59 -3.63
N ASP A 657 -7.94 -8.31 -3.64
CA ASP A 657 -7.76 -9.52 -2.84
C ASP A 657 -7.81 -9.23 -1.32
N ALA A 658 -7.25 -8.08 -0.90
CA ALA A 658 -7.29 -7.67 0.50
C ALA A 658 -8.68 -7.18 0.95
N VAL A 659 -9.44 -6.53 0.06
CA VAL A 659 -10.84 -6.15 0.33
C VAL A 659 -11.70 -7.40 0.51
N GLU A 660 -11.53 -8.42 -0.34
CA GLU A 660 -12.23 -9.70 -0.20
C GLU A 660 -11.90 -10.41 1.13
N ALA A 661 -10.61 -10.43 1.48
CA ALA A 661 -10.19 -10.96 2.77
C ALA A 661 -10.73 -10.15 3.97
N LEU A 662 -10.83 -8.83 3.83
CA LEU A 662 -11.44 -7.95 4.84
C LEU A 662 -12.93 -8.26 5.02
N ILE A 663 -13.69 -8.45 3.93
CA ILE A 663 -15.10 -8.85 3.97
C ILE A 663 -15.25 -10.16 4.74
N GLN A 664 -14.48 -11.18 4.39
CA GLN A 664 -14.51 -12.48 5.08
C GLN A 664 -14.18 -12.33 6.57
N GLY A 665 -13.17 -11.54 6.91
CA GLY A 665 -12.81 -11.27 8.30
C GLY A 665 -13.92 -10.56 9.08
N LEU A 666 -14.58 -9.56 8.48
CA LEU A 666 -15.69 -8.83 9.09
C LEU A 666 -16.93 -9.70 9.26
N VAL A 667 -17.24 -10.58 8.32
CA VAL A 667 -18.35 -11.55 8.43
C VAL A 667 -18.14 -12.49 9.61
N LEU A 668 -16.91 -12.94 9.83
CA LEU A 668 -16.57 -13.86 10.95
C LEU A 668 -16.44 -13.15 12.29
N PHE A 669 -16.29 -11.84 12.32
CA PHE A 669 -16.13 -11.08 13.56
C PHE A 669 -17.38 -11.11 14.42
N GLN A 670 -17.22 -11.47 15.71
CA GLN A 670 -18.32 -11.58 16.68
C GLN A 670 -18.47 -10.32 17.56
N GLY A 671 -18.62 -9.17 16.93
CA GLY A 671 -18.81 -7.87 17.59
C GLY A 671 -19.53 -6.90 16.70
N GLY A 672 -19.89 -5.72 17.25
CA GLY A 672 -20.56 -4.66 16.51
C GLY A 672 -19.64 -4.02 15.46
N ILE A 673 -20.18 -3.72 14.30
CA ILE A 673 -19.48 -3.05 13.19
C ILE A 673 -20.29 -1.81 12.82
N LEU A 674 -19.63 -0.68 12.79
CA LEU A 674 -20.12 0.53 12.15
C LEU A 674 -19.05 1.01 11.16
N MET A 675 -19.38 1.06 9.88
CA MET A 675 -18.45 1.53 8.87
C MET A 675 -18.99 2.73 8.09
N VAL A 676 -18.10 3.59 7.68
CA VAL A 676 -18.30 4.59 6.64
C VAL A 676 -17.58 4.08 5.41
N SER A 677 -18.28 3.85 4.32
CA SER A 677 -17.67 3.45 3.05
C SER A 677 -18.54 3.85 1.87
N HIS A 678 -17.91 3.97 0.71
CA HIS A 678 -18.55 4.16 -0.59
C HIS A 678 -18.41 2.92 -1.48
N ASP A 679 -17.76 1.86 -0.99
CA ASP A 679 -17.53 0.61 -1.69
C ASP A 679 -18.75 -0.32 -1.57
N GLU A 680 -19.48 -0.48 -2.67
CA GLU A 680 -20.69 -1.33 -2.76
C GLU A 680 -20.38 -2.78 -2.39
N HIS A 681 -19.25 -3.32 -2.85
CA HIS A 681 -18.88 -4.72 -2.61
C HIS A 681 -18.61 -4.98 -1.13
N LEU A 682 -17.85 -4.07 -0.48
CA LEU A 682 -17.57 -4.16 0.95
C LEU A 682 -18.85 -4.03 1.80
N ILE A 683 -19.71 -3.06 1.48
CA ILE A 683 -20.97 -2.84 2.21
C ILE A 683 -21.88 -4.04 2.08
N SER A 684 -22.17 -4.47 0.84
CA SER A 684 -23.10 -5.57 0.58
C SER A 684 -22.61 -6.92 1.13
N GLY A 685 -21.28 -7.10 1.25
CA GLY A 685 -20.68 -8.34 1.74
C GLY A 685 -20.54 -8.43 3.26
N SER A 686 -20.59 -7.32 4.00
CA SER A 686 -20.19 -7.31 5.43
C SER A 686 -21.21 -6.72 6.40
N VAL A 687 -22.22 -5.98 5.93
CA VAL A 687 -23.22 -5.30 6.80
C VAL A 687 -24.65 -5.54 6.34
N ASP A 688 -25.59 -5.42 7.30
CA ASP A 688 -27.01 -5.73 7.09
C ASP A 688 -27.87 -4.45 7.07
N GLU A 689 -27.42 -3.38 7.71
CA GLU A 689 -28.17 -2.13 7.84
C GLU A 689 -27.45 -0.97 7.15
N LEU A 690 -28.21 -0.14 6.46
CA LEU A 690 -27.74 1.09 5.83
C LEU A 690 -28.31 2.31 6.55
N TRP A 691 -27.43 3.22 6.97
CA TRP A 691 -27.85 4.50 7.55
C TRP A 691 -27.40 5.65 6.65
N VAL A 692 -28.33 6.56 6.39
CA VAL A 692 -28.08 7.75 5.58
C VAL A 692 -27.92 8.97 6.46
N VAL A 693 -26.81 9.68 6.24
CA VAL A 693 -26.54 10.96 6.88
C VAL A 693 -26.92 12.06 5.91
N SER A 694 -27.95 12.84 6.27
CA SER A 694 -28.44 13.96 5.47
C SER A 694 -28.98 15.06 6.37
N GLU A 695 -28.79 16.32 6.01
CA GLU A 695 -29.35 17.50 6.68
C GLU A 695 -29.14 17.54 8.20
N GLY A 696 -28.01 17.04 8.68
CA GLY A 696 -27.67 16.99 10.09
C GLY A 696 -28.41 15.92 10.91
N ARG A 697 -29.01 14.93 10.24
CA ARG A 697 -29.70 13.78 10.85
C ARG A 697 -29.08 12.48 10.39
N VAL A 698 -29.28 11.44 11.18
CA VAL A 698 -28.92 10.07 10.86
C VAL A 698 -30.19 9.24 10.89
N SER A 699 -30.52 8.61 9.79
CA SER A 699 -31.73 7.78 9.66
C SER A 699 -31.42 6.44 9.02
N PRO A 700 -32.02 5.34 9.51
CA PRO A 700 -31.93 4.05 8.83
C PRO A 700 -32.61 4.14 7.46
N PHE A 701 -32.02 3.49 6.47
CA PHE A 701 -32.55 3.40 5.11
C PHE A 701 -33.22 2.05 4.91
N ASN A 702 -34.47 2.07 4.48
CA ASN A 702 -35.21 0.85 4.16
C ASN A 702 -34.92 0.42 2.72
N GLY A 703 -33.91 -0.41 2.54
CA GLY A 703 -33.45 -0.90 1.25
C GLY A 703 -31.97 -1.29 1.29
N ASN A 704 -31.49 -1.86 0.22
CA ASN A 704 -30.08 -2.20 0.09
C ASN A 704 -29.27 -1.02 -0.52
N PHE A 705 -27.94 -1.18 -0.60
CA PHE A 705 -27.07 -0.16 -1.17
C PHE A 705 -27.39 0.14 -2.65
N HIS A 706 -27.79 -0.87 -3.41
CA HIS A 706 -28.18 -0.71 -4.81
C HIS A 706 -29.45 0.16 -4.96
N ASP A 707 -30.42 0.05 -4.05
CA ASP A 707 -31.61 0.91 -4.05
C ASP A 707 -31.25 2.37 -3.71
N TYR A 708 -30.32 2.57 -2.78
CA TYR A 708 -29.78 3.89 -2.48
C TYR A 708 -29.06 4.51 -3.69
N LYS A 709 -28.25 3.72 -4.41
CA LYS A 709 -27.57 4.13 -5.64
C LYS A 709 -28.56 4.57 -6.73
N LYS A 710 -29.65 3.84 -6.91
CA LYS A 710 -30.73 4.21 -7.88
C LYS A 710 -31.38 5.55 -7.54
N ILE A 711 -31.64 5.81 -6.27
CA ILE A 711 -32.22 7.09 -5.82
C ILE A 711 -31.26 8.24 -6.17
N LEU A 712 -29.97 8.08 -5.91
CA LEU A 712 -28.97 9.10 -6.26
C LEU A 712 -28.83 9.33 -7.76
N GLN A 713 -29.02 8.29 -8.59
CA GLN A 713 -28.98 8.42 -10.05
C GLN A 713 -30.24 9.11 -10.61
N SER A 714 -31.35 9.06 -9.88
CA SER A 714 -32.61 9.68 -10.27
C SER A 714 -32.78 11.12 -9.78
N SER A 715 -31.99 11.55 -8.80
CA SER A 715 -31.96 12.92 -8.25
C SER A 715 -30.97 13.80 -9.01
#